data_0a482c18d7b78618a9d399912aa90ca1
#
_entry.id   0a482c18d7b78618a9d399912aa90ca1
#
_cell.length_a   1.000
_cell.length_b   1.000
_cell.length_c   1.000
_cell.angle_alpha   90.00
_cell.angle_beta   90.00
_cell.angle_gamma   90.00
#
_symmetry.space_group_name_H-M   'P 1'
#
loop_
_entity.id
_entity.type
_entity.pdbx_description
1 polymer ?
#
loop_
_entity_poly.entity_id
_entity_poly.type
_entity_poly.pdbx_seq_one_letter_code
_entity_poly.pdbx_strand_id
1 'polypeptide(L)'
;MTLSARTVWTRLQARYDSDPPQIRWESVGSAGAVLATAVVYFGAAKLGLAMATVAEQVTAVWPPTGIALALLLLAPRCWPGVLLGAFLANATAREPVWTACAIALGNTAEAMVGAWLLRRAAFTASLGRLTDVLRLIVLAAFGSTIVSATTGVLSLCAGGVQPWAMFGMLWPVWWIGDAMGALVMAPLVLVWISASPVRPHPRRVAEAAILLVALVTSSLIVFTSRPGTGTGGYPLLYGIFPFVIWGALRFGQHGTTGVTFVASSMAIWGTVNGLGPFATRSPNESLLLLQIFMALVATTALLLGAAIAERDAAERSRADELRQRAAQLADADRHKDEFLATLAHELRNPLAPIRNAAELLRLCCAQPLAVEQARHLIERQIRHLVTLVDDLLDVSRIKQRKITLRKEPVQLQRVVEQAVDSCRTSLVARQHRLTVALPPEPLYLEGDTVRLEQVLVNLLTNAIKYTEPGGRVDVTAERTGDAVLLRVADTGIGIGPDLLPRVFDLFMQGAHSHDRTQGGLGIGLTLVRRLVELHGGSVEARSAGLGQGSEFIVRLPLLSAAPTEPHPPLSSPQRSGAAVRVLIVDDNEDAAISLKMVLEVVGYDVAVAHNGPAGLDLARQHRPDVVLLDIGLPGIDGYEVARRLRREPGLETIAVVAVSGYGREGDKQRAREAGFDRHLVKPVDPDELLALLGEVQPSDGTPRKPGRREVDDPGARRSGSPDA
;
A
#
# COMPACT_ATOMS: atom_id res chain seq x y z
N MET A 1 14.84 18.74 14.84
CA MET A 1 15.38 18.72 13.46
C MET A 1 15.35 17.27 12.96
N THR A 2 14.20 16.79 12.57
CA THR A 2 13.98 15.46 11.97
C THR A 2 13.48 15.67 10.57
N LEU A 3 14.39 15.60 9.60
CA LEU A 3 14.02 15.55 8.18
C LEU A 3 13.14 14.31 7.97
N SER A 4 11.92 14.52 7.48
CA SER A 4 10.96 13.44 7.22
C SER A 4 11.60 12.39 6.30
N ALA A 5 11.37 11.13 6.58
CA ALA A 5 11.85 9.99 5.78
C ALA A 5 11.50 10.15 4.28
N ARG A 6 10.41 10.86 3.95
CA ARG A 6 10.00 11.22 2.59
C ARG A 6 11.01 12.11 1.87
N THR A 7 11.61 13.08 2.58
CA THR A 7 12.59 14.02 1.99
C THR A 7 13.96 13.37 1.75
N VAL A 8 14.32 12.38 2.58
CA VAL A 8 15.53 11.57 2.38
C VAL A 8 15.30 10.60 1.22
N TRP A 9 14.09 10.04 1.09
CA TRP A 9 13.74 9.10 0.01
C TRP A 9 13.67 9.78 -1.36
N THR A 10 13.05 10.95 -1.47
CA THR A 10 13.06 11.73 -2.73
C THR A 10 14.48 12.16 -3.13
N ARG A 11 15.36 12.46 -2.18
CA ARG A 11 16.78 12.76 -2.47
C ARG A 11 17.58 11.52 -2.84
N LEU A 12 17.25 10.35 -2.32
CA LEU A 12 17.87 9.07 -2.72
C LEU A 12 17.34 8.61 -4.08
N GLN A 13 16.04 8.72 -4.37
CA GLN A 13 15.46 8.45 -5.68
C GLN A 13 15.99 9.40 -6.75
N ALA A 14 16.07 10.70 -6.47
CA ALA A 14 16.68 11.67 -7.38
C ALA A 14 18.19 11.42 -7.62
N ARG A 15 18.87 10.68 -6.75
CA ARG A 15 20.25 10.21 -6.95
C ARG A 15 20.34 8.91 -7.77
N TYR A 16 19.28 8.14 -7.86
CA TYR A 16 19.19 6.89 -8.64
C TYR A 16 18.63 7.12 -10.05
N ASP A 17 17.76 8.10 -10.21
CA ASP A 17 17.20 8.56 -11.50
C ASP A 17 18.09 9.65 -12.17
N SER A 18 19.22 10.01 -11.56
CA SER A 18 20.22 10.83 -12.26
C SER A 18 20.78 9.98 -13.41
N ASP A 19 20.52 10.42 -14.62
CA ASP A 19 21.22 10.01 -15.83
C ASP A 19 22.68 9.66 -15.52
N PRO A 20 23.23 8.57 -16.13
CA PRO A 20 24.63 8.24 -15.95
C PRO A 20 25.45 9.49 -16.17
N PRO A 21 26.54 9.72 -15.42
CA PRO A 21 27.32 10.94 -15.52
C PRO A 21 27.66 11.13 -17.01
N GLN A 22 26.90 11.99 -17.66
CA GLN A 22 27.28 12.49 -18.97
C GLN A 22 28.62 13.14 -18.68
N ILE A 23 29.72 12.54 -19.18
CA ILE A 23 31.00 13.22 -19.19
C ILE A 23 30.67 14.57 -19.80
N ARG A 24 30.77 15.64 -18.99
CA ARG A 24 30.49 17.00 -19.43
C ARG A 24 31.59 17.40 -20.41
N TRP A 25 31.48 16.89 -21.66
CA TRP A 25 32.24 17.36 -22.80
C TRP A 25 31.92 18.82 -23.13
N GLU A 26 30.94 19.41 -22.45
CA GLU A 26 30.62 20.84 -22.48
C GLU A 26 31.78 21.72 -22.02
N SER A 27 32.72 21.20 -21.22
CA SER A 27 33.88 21.95 -20.73
C SER A 27 35.14 21.82 -21.62
N VAL A 28 35.21 20.80 -22.51
CA VAL A 28 36.23 20.73 -23.56
C VAL A 28 35.59 21.31 -24.82
N GLY A 29 36.06 22.48 -25.27
CA GLY A 29 35.53 23.13 -26.46
C GLY A 29 35.29 22.10 -27.57
N SER A 30 34.17 22.18 -28.31
CA SER A 30 33.72 21.19 -29.28
C SER A 30 34.81 20.75 -30.25
N ALA A 31 35.76 21.58 -30.61
CA ALA A 31 36.93 21.31 -31.45
C ALA A 31 37.94 20.35 -30.78
N GLY A 32 38.17 20.51 -29.47
CA GLY A 32 39.09 19.63 -28.71
C GLY A 32 38.60 18.18 -28.63
N ALA A 33 37.29 18.01 -28.43
CA ALA A 33 36.67 16.68 -28.40
C ALA A 33 36.70 15.98 -29.79
N VAL A 34 36.47 16.74 -30.84
CA VAL A 34 36.58 16.26 -32.21
C VAL A 34 38.01 15.82 -32.54
N LEU A 35 39.02 16.65 -32.16
CA LEU A 35 40.43 16.32 -32.38
C LEU A 35 40.85 15.08 -31.58
N ALA A 36 40.44 14.99 -30.30
CA ALA A 36 40.73 13.81 -29.47
C ALA A 36 40.12 12.54 -30.08
N THR A 37 38.86 12.61 -30.57
CA THR A 37 38.20 11.51 -31.25
C THR A 37 38.97 11.09 -32.51
N ALA A 38 39.45 12.07 -33.30
CA ALA A 38 40.25 11.79 -34.48
C ALA A 38 41.57 11.09 -34.15
N VAL A 39 42.27 11.54 -33.14
CA VAL A 39 43.54 10.95 -32.69
C VAL A 39 43.32 9.51 -32.19
N VAL A 40 42.30 9.28 -31.36
CA VAL A 40 41.99 7.96 -30.80
C VAL A 40 41.59 7.00 -31.93
N TYR A 41 40.72 7.44 -32.87
CA TYR A 41 40.32 6.66 -34.01
C TYR A 41 41.52 6.31 -34.89
N PHE A 42 42.34 7.31 -35.24
CA PHE A 42 43.53 7.11 -36.06
C PHE A 42 44.53 6.12 -35.41
N GLY A 43 44.83 6.27 -34.15
CA GLY A 43 45.70 5.36 -33.40
C GLY A 43 45.17 3.92 -33.40
N ALA A 44 43.88 3.75 -33.13
CA ALA A 44 43.21 2.45 -33.16
C ALA A 44 43.25 1.82 -34.60
N ALA A 45 43.04 2.64 -35.63
CA ALA A 45 43.12 2.20 -36.99
C ALA A 45 44.54 1.76 -37.40
N LYS A 46 45.56 2.51 -37.02
CA LYS A 46 46.95 2.11 -37.23
C LYS A 46 47.33 0.81 -36.53
N LEU A 47 46.85 0.61 -35.32
CA LEU A 47 47.00 -0.65 -34.60
C LEU A 47 46.31 -1.81 -35.36
N GLY A 48 45.08 -1.59 -35.84
CA GLY A 48 44.35 -2.58 -36.65
C GLY A 48 45.10 -2.95 -37.90
N LEU A 49 45.55 -1.95 -38.71
CA LEU A 49 46.29 -2.17 -39.93
C LEU A 49 47.61 -2.90 -39.70
N ALA A 50 48.31 -2.68 -38.60
CA ALA A 50 49.52 -3.40 -38.24
C ALA A 50 49.30 -4.91 -37.98
N MET A 51 48.02 -5.32 -37.79
CA MET A 51 47.61 -6.71 -37.60
C MET A 51 46.92 -7.32 -38.84
N ALA A 52 46.97 -6.65 -39.99
CA ALA A 52 46.38 -7.15 -41.23
C ALA A 52 47.12 -8.39 -41.76
N THR A 53 46.38 -9.46 -42.10
CA THR A 53 46.99 -10.77 -42.50
C THR A 53 46.57 -11.27 -43.86
N VAL A 54 45.43 -10.83 -44.39
CA VAL A 54 44.86 -11.35 -45.68
C VAL A 54 45.04 -10.39 -46.84
N ALA A 55 44.88 -9.10 -46.58
CA ALA A 55 45.16 -7.99 -47.49
C ALA A 55 45.61 -6.81 -46.61
N GLU A 56 46.39 -5.86 -47.18
CA GLU A 56 46.90 -4.72 -46.40
C GLU A 56 45.80 -3.89 -45.71
N GLN A 57 44.53 -4.04 -46.14
CA GLN A 57 43.39 -3.29 -45.66
C GLN A 57 42.39 -4.11 -44.84
N VAL A 58 42.53 -5.46 -44.73
CA VAL A 58 41.54 -6.35 -44.14
C VAL A 58 42.13 -7.05 -42.90
N THR A 59 41.53 -6.82 -41.76
CA THR A 59 42.00 -7.26 -40.43
C THR A 59 41.02 -8.21 -39.75
N ALA A 60 41.51 -9.03 -38.81
CA ALA A 60 40.68 -9.93 -38.00
C ALA A 60 39.64 -9.17 -37.15
N VAL A 61 40.02 -8.01 -36.69
CA VAL A 61 39.20 -7.09 -35.89
C VAL A 61 39.53 -5.68 -36.29
N TRP A 62 38.48 -4.86 -36.42
CA TRP A 62 38.65 -3.43 -36.69
C TRP A 62 38.29 -2.63 -35.44
N PRO A 63 39.24 -2.36 -34.51
CA PRO A 63 39.01 -1.69 -33.28
C PRO A 63 38.32 -0.31 -33.40
N PRO A 64 38.57 0.49 -34.44
CA PRO A 64 37.94 1.79 -34.65
C PRO A 64 36.43 1.76 -34.69
N THR A 65 35.79 0.70 -35.27
CA THR A 65 34.34 0.55 -35.33
C THR A 65 33.69 0.60 -33.94
N GLY A 66 34.19 -0.22 -33.01
CA GLY A 66 33.66 -0.24 -31.65
C GLY A 66 33.92 1.04 -30.88
N ILE A 67 35.09 1.65 -31.03
CA ILE A 67 35.47 2.91 -30.43
C ILE A 67 34.57 4.04 -30.95
N ALA A 68 34.41 4.15 -32.29
CA ALA A 68 33.54 5.17 -32.89
C ALA A 68 32.09 5.02 -32.45
N LEU A 69 31.56 3.80 -32.44
CA LEU A 69 30.20 3.51 -31.96
C LEU A 69 30.01 3.98 -30.51
N ALA A 70 30.95 3.62 -29.64
CA ALA A 70 30.87 4.00 -28.21
C ALA A 70 30.99 5.52 -28.03
N LEU A 71 31.92 6.17 -28.70
CA LEU A 71 32.08 7.63 -28.65
C LEU A 71 30.85 8.36 -29.21
N LEU A 72 30.26 7.91 -30.27
CA LEU A 72 29.04 8.53 -30.81
C LEU A 72 27.79 8.26 -29.97
N LEU A 73 27.74 7.16 -29.24
CA LEU A 73 26.69 6.93 -28.25
C LEU A 73 26.80 7.91 -27.08
N LEU A 74 28.01 8.18 -26.60
CA LEU A 74 28.27 9.09 -25.49
C LEU A 74 28.27 10.57 -25.91
N ALA A 75 28.84 10.89 -27.09
CA ALA A 75 29.00 12.25 -27.58
C ALA A 75 28.74 12.33 -29.10
N PRO A 76 27.46 12.45 -29.54
CA PRO A 76 27.07 12.44 -30.95
C PRO A 76 27.74 13.49 -31.80
N ARG A 77 28.06 14.65 -31.22
CA ARG A 77 28.69 15.78 -31.91
C ARG A 77 30.13 15.52 -32.35
N CYS A 78 30.76 14.40 -31.91
CA CYS A 78 32.13 14.02 -32.24
C CYS A 78 32.28 13.28 -33.60
N TRP A 79 31.18 13.09 -34.37
CA TRP A 79 31.24 12.42 -35.69
C TRP A 79 32.27 13.01 -36.67
N PRO A 80 32.57 14.35 -36.68
CA PRO A 80 33.61 14.85 -37.58
C PRO A 80 35.03 14.33 -37.21
N GLY A 81 35.23 14.00 -35.94
CA GLY A 81 36.46 13.39 -35.46
C GLY A 81 36.63 11.95 -36.00
N VAL A 82 35.53 11.18 -36.05
CA VAL A 82 35.54 9.83 -36.67
C VAL A 82 35.89 9.95 -38.17
N LEU A 83 35.27 10.89 -38.88
CA LEU A 83 35.52 11.11 -40.31
C LEU A 83 36.98 11.48 -40.59
N LEU A 84 37.51 12.45 -39.82
CA LEU A 84 38.89 12.90 -39.95
C LEU A 84 39.89 11.77 -39.62
N GLY A 85 39.66 11.05 -38.51
CA GLY A 85 40.53 9.93 -38.10
C GLY A 85 40.53 8.79 -39.14
N ALA A 86 39.34 8.45 -39.66
CA ALA A 86 39.21 7.43 -40.69
C ALA A 86 39.87 7.85 -42.02
N PHE A 87 39.70 9.10 -42.43
CA PHE A 87 40.36 9.62 -43.64
C PHE A 87 41.89 9.56 -43.49
N LEU A 88 42.44 10.08 -42.40
CA LEU A 88 43.87 10.09 -42.16
C LEU A 88 44.46 8.67 -42.12
N ALA A 89 43.73 7.71 -41.53
CA ALA A 89 44.15 6.32 -41.46
C ALA A 89 44.32 5.71 -42.85
N ASN A 90 43.34 5.91 -43.74
CA ASN A 90 43.35 5.36 -45.11
C ASN A 90 44.25 6.16 -46.04
N ALA A 91 44.30 7.47 -45.98
CA ALA A 91 45.20 8.31 -46.74
C ALA A 91 46.68 7.98 -46.47
N THR A 92 47.02 7.59 -45.26
CA THR A 92 48.39 7.16 -44.88
C THR A 92 48.67 5.68 -45.17
N ALA A 93 47.68 4.91 -45.66
CA ALA A 93 47.85 3.54 -46.15
C ALA A 93 48.15 3.47 -47.65
N ARG A 94 48.48 4.60 -48.29
CA ARG A 94 48.81 4.73 -49.73
C ARG A 94 47.66 4.46 -50.67
N GLU A 95 46.44 4.59 -50.25
CA GLU A 95 45.26 4.47 -51.10
C GLU A 95 44.98 5.74 -51.88
N PRO A 96 44.32 5.64 -53.07
CA PRO A 96 43.84 6.83 -53.75
C PRO A 96 42.99 7.71 -52.89
N VAL A 97 43.16 9.05 -52.95
CA VAL A 97 42.49 9.99 -52.03
C VAL A 97 40.97 9.82 -52.04
N TRP A 98 40.37 9.56 -53.20
CA TRP A 98 38.94 9.38 -53.27
C TRP A 98 38.48 8.07 -52.64
N THR A 99 39.28 6.96 -52.72
CA THR A 99 39.02 5.69 -52.01
C THR A 99 39.09 5.92 -50.52
N ALA A 100 40.13 6.62 -50.02
CA ALA A 100 40.25 7.00 -48.62
C ALA A 100 39.07 7.86 -48.11
N CYS A 101 38.58 8.79 -48.94
CA CYS A 101 37.37 9.57 -48.60
C CYS A 101 36.13 8.68 -48.54
N ALA A 102 35.92 7.80 -49.46
CA ALA A 102 34.75 6.93 -49.51
C ALA A 102 34.71 5.93 -48.35
N ILE A 103 35.85 5.33 -47.99
CA ILE A 103 36.00 4.45 -46.84
C ILE A 103 35.71 5.26 -45.52
N ALA A 104 36.27 6.47 -45.42
CA ALA A 104 36.04 7.31 -44.22
C ALA A 104 34.57 7.69 -44.04
N LEU A 105 33.88 8.00 -45.14
CA LEU A 105 32.43 8.24 -45.13
C LEU A 105 31.65 7.00 -44.73
N GLY A 106 32.01 5.83 -45.25
CA GLY A 106 31.40 4.54 -44.90
C GLY A 106 31.52 4.21 -43.41
N ASN A 107 32.73 4.30 -42.88
CA ASN A 107 32.99 4.00 -41.46
C ASN A 107 32.28 5.01 -40.52
N THR A 108 32.18 6.27 -40.93
CA THR A 108 31.46 7.30 -40.16
C THR A 108 29.96 7.04 -40.20
N ALA A 109 29.40 6.73 -41.37
CA ALA A 109 28.01 6.40 -41.57
C ALA A 109 27.59 5.15 -40.75
N GLU A 110 28.42 4.10 -40.77
CA GLU A 110 28.26 2.91 -39.93
C GLU A 110 28.09 3.27 -38.44
N ALA A 111 29.04 4.01 -37.89
CA ALA A 111 29.03 4.39 -36.50
C ALA A 111 27.80 5.28 -36.13
N MET A 112 27.42 6.18 -37.05
CA MET A 112 26.22 7.01 -36.90
C MET A 112 24.94 6.19 -36.95
N VAL A 113 24.81 5.26 -37.89
CA VAL A 113 23.65 4.36 -38.06
C VAL A 113 23.54 3.45 -36.82
N GLY A 114 24.64 2.84 -36.40
CA GLY A 114 24.67 2.01 -35.21
C GLY A 114 24.24 2.76 -33.95
N ALA A 115 24.79 3.95 -33.73
CA ALA A 115 24.42 4.79 -32.57
C ALA A 115 22.95 5.27 -32.66
N TRP A 116 22.43 5.57 -33.85
CA TRP A 116 21.04 5.95 -34.06
C TRP A 116 20.08 4.78 -33.77
N LEU A 117 20.36 3.58 -34.31
CA LEU A 117 19.56 2.38 -34.07
C LEU A 117 19.49 2.02 -32.59
N LEU A 118 20.63 2.04 -31.91
CA LEU A 118 20.69 1.73 -30.49
C LEU A 118 19.92 2.76 -29.63
N ARG A 119 20.04 4.06 -29.92
CA ARG A 119 19.25 5.09 -29.21
C ARG A 119 17.76 4.92 -29.46
N ARG A 120 17.34 4.67 -30.71
CA ARG A 120 15.92 4.43 -31.02
C ARG A 120 15.38 3.19 -30.33
N ALA A 121 16.22 2.22 -30.01
CA ALA A 121 15.89 1.01 -29.31
C ALA A 121 15.97 1.19 -27.75
N ALA A 122 16.12 2.41 -27.20
CA ALA A 122 16.28 2.69 -25.78
C ALA A 122 17.41 1.86 -25.13
N PHE A 123 18.56 1.81 -25.80
CA PHE A 123 19.76 1.12 -25.31
C PHE A 123 20.40 1.84 -24.14
N THR A 124 20.87 1.09 -23.14
CA THR A 124 21.61 1.61 -22.00
C THR A 124 23.09 1.20 -22.06
N ALA A 125 24.00 2.18 -21.90
CA ALA A 125 25.44 1.98 -22.01
C ALA A 125 26.05 1.05 -20.95
N SER A 126 25.32 0.80 -19.85
CA SER A 126 25.74 -0.09 -18.76
C SER A 126 25.75 -1.56 -19.15
N LEU A 127 25.06 -1.94 -20.23
CA LEU A 127 24.89 -3.33 -20.68
C LEU A 127 24.39 -4.28 -19.58
N GLY A 128 23.66 -3.73 -18.59
CA GLY A 128 23.13 -4.49 -17.46
C GLY A 128 21.88 -5.28 -17.78
N ARG A 129 21.36 -5.22 -19.02
CA ARG A 129 20.16 -5.95 -19.46
C ARG A 129 20.46 -6.84 -20.64
N LEU A 130 19.90 -8.05 -20.66
CA LEU A 130 20.02 -8.97 -21.80
C LEU A 130 19.54 -8.33 -23.11
N THR A 131 18.47 -7.55 -23.04
CA THR A 131 17.92 -6.82 -24.19
C THR A 131 18.91 -5.82 -24.78
N ASP A 132 19.73 -5.15 -23.95
CA ASP A 132 20.72 -4.20 -24.42
C ASP A 132 21.90 -4.91 -25.10
N VAL A 133 22.32 -6.04 -24.58
CA VAL A 133 23.35 -6.89 -25.23
C VAL A 133 22.85 -7.39 -26.56
N LEU A 134 21.62 -7.90 -26.67
CA LEU A 134 21.02 -8.36 -27.91
C LEU A 134 20.90 -7.22 -28.93
N ARG A 135 20.50 -6.01 -28.49
CA ARG A 135 20.46 -4.84 -29.39
C ARG A 135 21.83 -4.46 -29.92
N LEU A 136 22.85 -4.48 -29.05
CA LEU A 136 24.22 -4.24 -29.46
C LEU A 136 24.69 -5.26 -30.52
N ILE A 137 24.44 -6.55 -30.29
CA ILE A 137 24.81 -7.62 -31.22
C ILE A 137 24.08 -7.45 -32.56
N VAL A 138 22.74 -7.37 -32.55
CA VAL A 138 21.94 -7.42 -33.78
C VAL A 138 21.98 -6.10 -34.54
N LEU A 139 21.75 -4.95 -33.85
CA LEU A 139 21.57 -3.67 -34.56
C LEU A 139 22.90 -2.98 -34.85
N ALA A 140 23.88 -3.07 -33.95
CA ALA A 140 25.15 -2.40 -34.14
C ALA A 140 26.20 -3.34 -34.72
N ALA A 141 26.56 -4.45 -34.06
CA ALA A 141 27.67 -5.28 -34.49
C ALA A 141 27.43 -5.96 -35.87
N PHE A 142 26.24 -6.49 -36.10
CA PHE A 142 25.93 -7.13 -37.37
C PHE A 142 25.12 -6.25 -38.32
N GLY A 143 24.26 -5.36 -37.82
CA GLY A 143 23.39 -4.54 -38.65
C GLY A 143 24.08 -3.32 -39.26
N SER A 144 24.68 -2.45 -38.40
CA SER A 144 25.29 -1.21 -38.92
C SER A 144 26.59 -1.43 -39.71
N THR A 145 27.35 -2.48 -39.41
CA THR A 145 28.63 -2.81 -40.08
C THR A 145 28.47 -3.22 -41.53
N ILE A 146 27.26 -3.58 -41.98
CA ILE A 146 26.95 -3.77 -43.42
C ILE A 146 27.26 -2.51 -44.24
N VAL A 147 27.04 -1.33 -43.64
CA VAL A 147 27.28 -0.05 -44.32
C VAL A 147 28.75 0.14 -44.66
N SER A 148 29.64 -0.04 -43.68
CA SER A 148 31.09 0.09 -43.87
C SER A 148 31.61 -0.98 -44.79
N ALA A 149 31.26 -2.25 -44.58
CA ALA A 149 31.73 -3.36 -45.45
C ALA A 149 31.34 -3.13 -46.92
N THR A 150 30.09 -2.67 -47.15
CA THR A 150 29.64 -2.42 -48.52
C THR A 150 30.35 -1.22 -49.15
N THR A 151 30.39 -0.08 -48.48
CA THR A 151 31.04 1.12 -49.00
C THR A 151 32.56 0.95 -49.14
N GLY A 152 33.19 0.27 -48.18
CA GLY A 152 34.63 0.02 -48.17
C GLY A 152 35.06 -0.84 -49.32
N VAL A 153 34.48 -2.05 -49.49
CA VAL A 153 34.85 -2.97 -50.52
C VAL A 153 34.48 -2.44 -51.92
N LEU A 154 33.31 -1.78 -52.07
CA LEU A 154 32.96 -1.09 -53.33
C LEU A 154 34.00 -0.03 -53.70
N SER A 155 34.46 0.75 -52.71
CA SER A 155 35.47 1.79 -52.94
C SER A 155 36.82 1.24 -53.39
N LEU A 156 37.25 0.11 -52.82
CA LEU A 156 38.48 -0.57 -53.21
C LEU A 156 38.40 -1.11 -54.63
N CYS A 157 37.30 -1.75 -55.03
CA CYS A 157 37.10 -2.30 -56.38
C CYS A 157 36.94 -1.19 -57.39
N ALA A 158 36.11 -0.17 -57.12
CA ALA A 158 35.94 0.97 -58.06
C ALA A 158 37.21 1.82 -58.21
N GLY A 159 38.04 1.86 -57.13
CA GLY A 159 39.35 2.52 -57.14
C GLY A 159 40.46 1.79 -57.85
N GLY A 160 40.18 0.59 -58.29
CA GLY A 160 41.23 -0.22 -58.94
C GLY A 160 42.28 -0.75 -57.96
N VAL A 161 42.05 -0.60 -56.63
CA VAL A 161 42.94 -1.13 -55.60
C VAL A 161 42.82 -2.65 -55.52
N GLN A 162 41.58 -3.15 -55.68
CA GLN A 162 41.28 -4.58 -55.71
C GLN A 162 40.46 -4.95 -56.98
N PRO A 163 40.66 -6.14 -57.57
CA PRO A 163 39.83 -6.58 -58.67
C PRO A 163 38.43 -6.96 -58.22
N TRP A 164 37.40 -6.70 -59.04
CA TRP A 164 36.00 -7.01 -58.75
C TRP A 164 35.74 -8.49 -58.40
N ALA A 165 36.57 -9.41 -58.92
CA ALA A 165 36.50 -10.83 -58.57
C ALA A 165 36.70 -11.09 -57.06
N MET A 166 37.38 -10.20 -56.36
CA MET A 166 37.66 -10.31 -54.92
C MET A 166 36.53 -9.77 -54.03
N PHE A 167 35.54 -9.10 -54.60
CA PHE A 167 34.44 -8.49 -53.84
C PHE A 167 33.77 -9.48 -52.89
N GLY A 168 33.34 -10.65 -53.42
CA GLY A 168 32.63 -11.67 -52.65
C GLY A 168 33.47 -12.31 -51.54
N MET A 169 34.80 -12.23 -51.63
CA MET A 169 35.71 -12.74 -50.61
C MET A 169 36.03 -11.66 -49.55
N LEU A 170 36.24 -10.43 -49.97
CA LEU A 170 36.63 -9.33 -49.08
C LEU A 170 35.46 -8.81 -48.24
N TRP A 171 34.24 -8.79 -48.80
CA TRP A 171 33.07 -8.23 -48.11
C TRP A 171 32.73 -8.94 -46.80
N PRO A 172 32.59 -10.28 -46.72
CA PRO A 172 32.33 -10.97 -45.46
C PRO A 172 33.42 -10.78 -44.41
N VAL A 173 34.68 -10.79 -44.85
CA VAL A 173 35.85 -10.64 -43.97
C VAL A 173 35.87 -9.25 -43.34
N TRP A 174 35.60 -8.20 -44.17
CA TRP A 174 35.47 -6.83 -43.67
C TRP A 174 34.31 -6.71 -42.67
N TRP A 175 33.11 -7.18 -43.06
CA TRP A 175 31.91 -7.16 -42.27
C TRP A 175 32.11 -7.80 -40.88
N ILE A 176 32.68 -9.00 -40.83
CA ILE A 176 32.93 -9.71 -39.58
C ILE A 176 34.03 -9.01 -38.77
N GLY A 177 35.05 -8.44 -39.40
CA GLY A 177 36.11 -7.65 -38.75
C GLY A 177 35.55 -6.44 -38.01
N ASP A 178 34.65 -5.68 -38.66
CA ASP A 178 33.95 -4.55 -38.04
C ASP A 178 33.00 -5.01 -36.90
N ALA A 179 32.26 -6.11 -37.13
CA ALA A 179 31.39 -6.69 -36.13
C ALA A 179 32.16 -7.10 -34.86
N MET A 180 33.32 -7.71 -35.01
CA MET A 180 34.21 -8.06 -33.88
C MET A 180 34.75 -6.83 -33.19
N GLY A 181 35.12 -5.77 -33.94
CA GLY A 181 35.47 -4.48 -33.38
C GLY A 181 34.34 -3.91 -32.53
N ALA A 182 33.12 -3.94 -33.00
CA ALA A 182 31.92 -3.48 -32.25
C ALA A 182 31.66 -4.34 -31.01
N LEU A 183 31.78 -5.68 -31.10
CA LEU A 183 31.50 -6.60 -30.00
C LEU A 183 32.57 -6.57 -28.88
N VAL A 184 33.82 -6.29 -29.19
CA VAL A 184 34.90 -6.28 -28.17
C VAL A 184 35.17 -4.88 -27.65
N MET A 185 35.28 -3.89 -28.56
CA MET A 185 35.71 -2.54 -28.16
C MET A 185 34.58 -1.66 -27.68
N ALA A 186 33.37 -1.74 -28.28
CA ALA A 186 32.27 -0.87 -27.84
C ALA A 186 31.83 -1.18 -26.40
N PRO A 187 31.58 -2.45 -25.98
CA PRO A 187 31.28 -2.78 -24.61
C PRO A 187 32.36 -2.35 -23.62
N LEU A 188 33.64 -2.57 -23.98
CA LEU A 188 34.75 -2.17 -23.15
C LEU A 188 34.73 -0.67 -22.88
N VAL A 189 34.63 0.15 -23.93
CA VAL A 189 34.63 1.62 -23.82
C VAL A 189 33.39 2.11 -23.07
N LEU A 190 32.19 1.59 -23.41
CA LEU A 190 30.95 2.01 -22.78
C LEU A 190 30.92 1.70 -21.30
N VAL A 191 31.23 0.47 -20.89
CA VAL A 191 31.16 0.04 -19.49
C VAL A 191 32.21 0.76 -18.63
N TRP A 192 33.44 0.92 -19.12
CA TRP A 192 34.51 1.52 -18.34
C TRP A 192 34.41 3.04 -18.26
N ILE A 193 33.86 3.72 -19.25
CA ILE A 193 33.64 5.17 -19.22
C ILE A 193 32.39 5.52 -18.40
N SER A 194 31.34 4.70 -18.47
CA SER A 194 30.08 4.95 -17.73
C SER A 194 30.18 4.57 -16.24
N ALA A 195 31.29 4.01 -15.79
CA ALA A 195 31.47 3.61 -14.39
C ALA A 195 31.59 4.83 -13.49
N SER A 196 30.78 4.89 -12.43
CA SER A 196 30.98 5.85 -11.34
C SER A 196 32.33 5.58 -10.65
N PRO A 197 33.12 6.61 -10.29
CA PRO A 197 34.41 6.45 -9.65
C PRO A 197 34.26 6.00 -8.18
N VAL A 198 33.87 4.74 -7.98
CA VAL A 198 33.88 4.11 -6.66
C VAL A 198 35.30 3.59 -6.42
N ARG A 199 35.96 4.04 -5.34
CA ARG A 199 37.24 3.50 -4.95
C ARG A 199 37.11 2.01 -4.65
N PRO A 200 37.75 1.13 -5.43
CA PRO A 200 37.62 -0.30 -5.24
C PRO A 200 38.28 -0.72 -3.92
N HIS A 201 37.64 -1.61 -3.19
CA HIS A 201 38.22 -2.18 -1.96
C HIS A 201 39.53 -2.95 -2.31
N PRO A 202 40.60 -2.84 -1.51
CA PRO A 202 41.91 -3.46 -1.81
C PRO A 202 41.84 -4.94 -2.15
N ARG A 203 40.94 -5.70 -1.50
CA ARG A 203 40.70 -7.13 -1.81
C ARG A 203 40.20 -7.36 -3.22
N ARG A 204 39.30 -6.49 -3.71
CA ARG A 204 38.81 -6.59 -5.10
C ARG A 204 39.86 -6.28 -6.13
N VAL A 205 40.77 -5.34 -5.82
CA VAL A 205 41.91 -5.03 -6.68
C VAL A 205 42.85 -6.23 -6.75
N ALA A 206 43.17 -6.84 -5.63
CA ALA A 206 44.02 -8.04 -5.58
C ALA A 206 43.38 -9.22 -6.37
N GLU A 207 42.07 -9.44 -6.21
CA GLU A 207 41.35 -10.47 -6.93
C GLU A 207 41.35 -10.22 -8.45
N ALA A 208 41.13 -8.97 -8.88
CA ALA A 208 41.22 -8.58 -10.29
C ALA A 208 42.62 -8.80 -10.88
N ALA A 209 43.69 -8.50 -10.09
CA ALA A 209 45.05 -8.76 -10.47
C ALA A 209 45.33 -10.26 -10.61
N ILE A 210 44.85 -11.09 -9.70
CA ILE A 210 44.97 -12.56 -9.78
C ILE A 210 44.24 -13.08 -11.04
N LEU A 211 43.01 -12.63 -11.28
CA LEU A 211 42.26 -12.98 -12.48
C LEU A 211 43.02 -12.60 -13.75
N LEU A 212 43.58 -11.39 -13.81
CA LEU A 212 44.35 -10.92 -14.97
C LEU A 212 45.59 -11.77 -15.21
N VAL A 213 46.38 -12.02 -14.18
CA VAL A 213 47.61 -12.83 -14.26
C VAL A 213 47.27 -14.26 -14.70
N ALA A 214 46.27 -14.87 -14.11
CA ALA A 214 45.84 -16.22 -14.45
C ALA A 214 45.33 -16.30 -15.89
N LEU A 215 44.53 -15.30 -16.30
CA LEU A 215 44.02 -15.21 -17.69
C LEU A 215 45.16 -15.06 -18.71
N VAL A 216 46.10 -14.12 -18.44
CA VAL A 216 47.23 -13.91 -19.36
C VAL A 216 48.10 -15.15 -19.42
N THR A 217 48.43 -15.79 -18.29
CA THR A 217 49.22 -17.02 -18.26
C THR A 217 48.54 -18.15 -19.05
N SER A 218 47.22 -18.37 -18.78
CA SER A 218 46.48 -19.38 -19.54
C SER A 218 46.41 -19.07 -21.03
N SER A 219 46.17 -17.80 -21.39
CA SER A 219 46.13 -17.34 -22.78
C SER A 219 47.49 -17.51 -23.49
N LEU A 220 48.60 -17.22 -22.78
CA LEU A 220 49.95 -17.49 -23.32
C LEU A 220 50.13 -18.98 -23.63
N ILE A 221 49.79 -19.89 -22.70
CA ILE A 221 49.89 -21.32 -22.90
C ILE A 221 49.06 -21.76 -24.12
N VAL A 222 47.85 -21.28 -24.28
CA VAL A 222 46.92 -21.65 -25.33
C VAL A 222 47.39 -21.08 -26.69
N PHE A 223 47.71 -19.79 -26.74
CA PHE A 223 47.94 -19.09 -28.03
C PHE A 223 49.40 -19.01 -28.48
N THR A 224 50.37 -19.50 -27.69
CA THR A 224 51.77 -19.60 -28.12
C THR A 224 52.18 -21.03 -28.44
N SER A 225 51.30 -22.03 -28.29
CA SER A 225 51.58 -23.41 -28.68
C SER A 225 51.90 -23.51 -30.17
N ARG A 226 52.95 -24.29 -30.55
CA ARG A 226 53.32 -24.47 -31.95
C ARG A 226 52.35 -25.42 -32.67
N PRO A 227 51.90 -25.11 -33.92
CA PRO A 227 51.08 -26.00 -34.69
C PRO A 227 51.80 -27.34 -34.88
N GLY A 228 51.15 -28.47 -34.60
CA GLY A 228 51.68 -29.82 -34.85
C GLY A 228 52.39 -30.52 -33.67
N THR A 229 52.55 -29.89 -32.52
CA THR A 229 53.01 -30.58 -31.29
C THR A 229 51.84 -31.32 -30.64
N GLY A 230 51.48 -32.48 -31.13
CA GLY A 230 50.66 -33.61 -30.63
C GLY A 230 49.62 -33.49 -29.52
N THR A 231 49.51 -32.36 -28.84
CA THR A 231 48.45 -32.05 -27.89
C THR A 231 47.36 -31.27 -28.63
N GLY A 232 46.33 -31.95 -29.09
CA GLY A 232 45.20 -31.36 -29.83
C GLY A 232 44.77 -30.03 -29.22
N GLY A 233 45.25 -28.89 -29.76
CA GLY A 233 45.14 -27.55 -29.14
C GLY A 233 43.73 -27.03 -28.97
N TYR A 234 42.72 -27.63 -29.62
CA TYR A 234 41.30 -27.24 -29.49
C TYR A 234 40.70 -27.43 -28.08
N PRO A 235 40.99 -28.52 -27.32
CA PRO A 235 40.48 -28.64 -25.96
C PRO A 235 40.95 -27.55 -25.01
N LEU A 236 42.13 -26.98 -25.19
CA LEU A 236 42.71 -25.94 -24.36
C LEU A 236 42.00 -24.58 -24.51
N LEU A 237 41.32 -24.35 -25.66
CA LEU A 237 40.52 -23.14 -25.88
C LEU A 237 39.39 -22.99 -24.88
N TYR A 238 38.81 -24.10 -24.40
CA TYR A 238 37.76 -24.06 -23.40
C TYR A 238 38.28 -23.58 -22.01
N GLY A 239 39.58 -23.62 -21.81
CA GLY A 239 40.23 -23.11 -20.58
C GLY A 239 40.06 -21.61 -20.35
N ILE A 240 39.56 -20.83 -21.31
CA ILE A 240 39.27 -19.41 -21.19
C ILE A 240 37.92 -19.16 -20.52
N PHE A 241 36.93 -20.03 -20.71
CA PHE A 241 35.58 -19.85 -20.17
C PHE A 241 35.49 -19.74 -18.65
N PRO A 242 36.27 -20.49 -17.82
CA PRO A 242 36.30 -20.28 -16.38
C PRO A 242 36.64 -18.84 -15.97
N PHE A 243 37.53 -18.15 -16.70
CA PHE A 243 37.87 -16.75 -16.46
C PHE A 243 36.76 -15.80 -16.89
N VAL A 244 36.03 -16.12 -17.95
CA VAL A 244 34.81 -15.39 -18.35
C VAL A 244 33.75 -15.48 -17.25
N ILE A 245 33.50 -16.68 -16.73
CA ILE A 245 32.56 -16.92 -15.65
C ILE A 245 33.01 -16.20 -14.36
N TRP A 246 34.28 -16.31 -14.00
CA TRP A 246 34.82 -15.61 -12.82
C TRP A 246 34.72 -14.09 -12.98
N GLY A 247 35.09 -13.54 -14.12
CA GLY A 247 34.96 -12.12 -14.43
C GLY A 247 33.51 -11.64 -14.32
N ALA A 248 32.57 -12.40 -14.88
CA ALA A 248 31.14 -12.10 -14.83
C ALA A 248 30.59 -12.09 -13.39
N LEU A 249 30.86 -13.15 -12.62
CA LEU A 249 30.34 -13.32 -11.26
C LEU A 249 30.90 -12.30 -10.27
N ARG A 250 32.16 -11.92 -10.39
CA ARG A 250 32.85 -11.07 -9.40
C ARG A 250 32.88 -9.61 -9.76
N PHE A 251 32.95 -9.30 -11.04
CA PHE A 251 33.14 -7.93 -11.54
C PHE A 251 32.07 -7.48 -12.53
N GLY A 252 31.03 -8.33 -12.77
CA GLY A 252 29.93 -8.01 -13.70
C GLY A 252 30.42 -7.64 -15.09
N GLN A 253 29.83 -6.61 -15.70
CA GLN A 253 30.17 -6.18 -17.06
C GLN A 253 31.64 -5.67 -17.18
N HIS A 254 32.23 -5.11 -16.14
CA HIS A 254 33.67 -4.73 -16.17
C HIS A 254 34.58 -5.96 -16.30
N GLY A 255 34.26 -7.03 -15.57
CA GLY A 255 35.01 -8.28 -15.65
C GLY A 255 34.84 -8.95 -17.00
N THR A 256 33.61 -9.06 -17.50
CA THR A 256 33.33 -9.70 -18.80
C THR A 256 34.01 -8.98 -19.95
N THR A 257 33.90 -7.64 -20.00
CA THR A 257 34.54 -6.84 -21.09
C THR A 257 36.05 -6.86 -20.99
N GLY A 258 36.62 -6.81 -19.80
CA GLY A 258 38.07 -6.89 -19.58
C GLY A 258 38.64 -8.26 -19.97
N VAL A 259 38.03 -9.37 -19.54
CA VAL A 259 38.43 -10.74 -19.91
C VAL A 259 38.31 -10.95 -21.39
N THR A 260 37.19 -10.52 -22.01
CA THR A 260 37.01 -10.62 -23.48
C THR A 260 38.09 -9.88 -24.25
N PHE A 261 38.43 -8.65 -23.85
CA PHE A 261 39.46 -7.85 -24.48
C PHE A 261 40.83 -8.51 -24.39
N VAL A 262 41.24 -8.97 -23.20
CA VAL A 262 42.55 -9.61 -23.00
C VAL A 262 42.63 -10.92 -23.78
N ALA A 263 41.61 -11.78 -23.69
CA ALA A 263 41.57 -13.05 -24.40
C ALA A 263 41.64 -12.87 -25.94
N SER A 264 40.84 -11.91 -26.45
CA SER A 264 40.80 -11.56 -27.87
C SER A 264 42.15 -11.01 -28.35
N SER A 265 42.76 -10.11 -27.56
CA SER A 265 44.08 -9.54 -27.89
C SER A 265 45.18 -10.60 -27.96
N MET A 266 45.19 -11.54 -27.04
CA MET A 266 46.15 -12.66 -27.00
C MET A 266 45.92 -13.65 -28.16
N ALA A 267 44.67 -13.95 -28.47
CA ALA A 267 44.32 -14.80 -29.61
C ALA A 267 44.74 -14.19 -30.96
N ILE A 268 44.51 -12.90 -31.16
CA ILE A 268 44.95 -12.15 -32.36
C ILE A 268 46.47 -12.18 -32.43
N TRP A 269 47.15 -11.82 -31.33
CA TRP A 269 48.62 -11.79 -31.31
C TRP A 269 49.25 -13.15 -31.65
N GLY A 270 48.74 -14.24 -31.06
CA GLY A 270 49.21 -15.61 -31.37
C GLY A 270 49.01 -15.94 -32.86
N THR A 271 47.81 -15.73 -33.38
CA THR A 271 47.45 -16.06 -34.77
C THR A 271 48.26 -15.28 -35.77
N VAL A 272 48.46 -13.97 -35.58
CA VAL A 272 49.27 -13.10 -36.45
C VAL A 272 50.75 -13.54 -36.48
N ASN A 273 51.28 -14.06 -35.40
CA ASN A 273 52.62 -14.60 -35.31
C ASN A 273 52.75 -16.07 -35.74
N GLY A 274 51.69 -16.64 -36.32
CA GLY A 274 51.68 -18.03 -36.77
C GLY A 274 51.71 -19.05 -35.64
N LEU A 275 51.27 -18.66 -34.47
CA LEU A 275 51.22 -19.47 -33.25
C LEU A 275 49.78 -19.80 -32.86
N GLY A 276 49.61 -20.81 -32.03
CA GLY A 276 48.33 -21.17 -31.43
C GLY A 276 47.42 -21.99 -32.33
N PRO A 277 46.21 -22.31 -31.85
CA PRO A 277 45.30 -23.25 -32.47
C PRO A 277 44.64 -22.73 -33.75
N PHE A 278 44.65 -21.42 -33.99
CA PHE A 278 44.07 -20.80 -35.20
C PHE A 278 45.06 -20.59 -36.32
N ALA A 279 46.36 -20.80 -36.09
CA ALA A 279 47.37 -20.70 -37.15
C ALA A 279 47.31 -21.93 -38.05
N THR A 280 46.51 -21.84 -39.14
CA THR A 280 46.38 -22.86 -40.17
C THR A 280 47.24 -22.53 -41.38
N ARG A 281 47.32 -23.45 -42.38
CA ARG A 281 48.02 -23.21 -43.60
C ARG A 281 47.36 -22.18 -44.53
N SER A 282 46.04 -21.97 -44.34
CA SER A 282 45.27 -20.98 -45.10
C SER A 282 45.04 -19.74 -44.22
N PRO A 283 45.51 -18.54 -44.61
CA PRO A 283 45.25 -17.31 -43.85
C PRO A 283 43.76 -17.02 -43.66
N ASN A 284 42.92 -17.31 -44.63
CA ASN A 284 41.47 -17.11 -44.54
C ASN A 284 40.82 -18.04 -43.52
N GLU A 285 41.25 -19.29 -43.43
CA GLU A 285 40.75 -20.25 -42.44
C GLU A 285 41.20 -19.84 -41.04
N SER A 286 42.45 -19.42 -40.90
CA SER A 286 42.99 -18.89 -39.63
C SER A 286 42.15 -17.70 -39.13
N LEU A 287 41.82 -16.80 -40.04
CA LEU A 287 41.05 -15.61 -39.75
C LEU A 287 39.60 -15.96 -39.33
N LEU A 288 38.94 -16.84 -40.07
CA LEU A 288 37.57 -17.26 -39.77
C LEU A 288 37.45 -17.96 -38.41
N LEU A 289 38.38 -18.89 -38.12
CA LEU A 289 38.39 -19.60 -36.83
C LEU A 289 38.62 -18.64 -35.67
N LEU A 290 39.55 -17.69 -35.79
CA LEU A 290 39.78 -16.63 -34.79
C LEU A 290 38.54 -15.77 -34.57
N GLN A 291 37.88 -15.33 -35.65
CA GLN A 291 36.65 -14.49 -35.55
C GLN A 291 35.50 -15.24 -34.90
N ILE A 292 35.29 -16.53 -35.25
CA ILE A 292 34.25 -17.37 -34.58
C ILE A 292 34.54 -17.51 -33.10
N PHE A 293 35.80 -17.77 -32.71
CA PHE A 293 36.19 -17.86 -31.30
C PHE A 293 35.90 -16.55 -30.55
N MET A 294 36.31 -15.43 -31.12
CA MET A 294 36.11 -14.11 -30.50
C MET A 294 34.62 -13.77 -30.39
N ALA A 295 33.83 -14.06 -31.40
CA ALA A 295 32.38 -13.86 -31.38
C ALA A 295 31.75 -14.69 -30.24
N LEU A 296 32.14 -15.96 -30.12
CA LEU A 296 31.62 -16.86 -29.09
C LEU A 296 31.98 -16.37 -27.68
N VAL A 297 33.24 -16.00 -27.45
CA VAL A 297 33.69 -15.48 -26.15
C VAL A 297 33.00 -14.17 -25.82
N ALA A 298 32.98 -13.21 -26.76
CA ALA A 298 32.35 -11.90 -26.51
C ALA A 298 30.85 -11.99 -26.24
N THR A 299 30.11 -12.72 -27.07
CA THR A 299 28.65 -12.86 -26.88
C THR A 299 28.31 -13.60 -25.61
N THR A 300 29.00 -14.71 -25.32
CA THR A 300 28.78 -15.48 -24.08
C THR A 300 29.11 -14.63 -22.85
N ALA A 301 30.23 -13.92 -22.84
CA ALA A 301 30.64 -13.06 -21.75
C ALA A 301 29.63 -11.93 -21.49
N LEU A 302 29.21 -11.22 -22.54
CA LEU A 302 28.25 -10.11 -22.42
C LEU A 302 26.86 -10.58 -21.94
N LEU A 303 26.36 -11.69 -22.52
CA LEU A 303 25.07 -12.26 -22.11
C LEU A 303 25.11 -12.74 -20.65
N LEU A 304 26.20 -13.43 -20.25
CA LEU A 304 26.36 -13.89 -18.87
C LEU A 304 26.43 -12.71 -17.88
N GLY A 305 27.22 -11.68 -18.21
CA GLY A 305 27.31 -10.47 -17.40
C GLY A 305 26.00 -9.75 -17.26
N ALA A 306 25.20 -9.65 -18.34
CA ALA A 306 23.87 -9.05 -18.30
C ALA A 306 22.87 -9.87 -17.47
N ALA A 307 22.87 -11.20 -17.62
CA ALA A 307 22.00 -12.08 -16.85
C ALA A 307 22.26 -11.98 -15.35
N ILE A 308 23.54 -11.92 -14.93
CA ILE A 308 23.93 -11.73 -13.56
C ILE A 308 23.49 -10.33 -13.05
N ALA A 309 23.70 -9.29 -13.85
CA ALA A 309 23.31 -7.93 -13.49
C ALA A 309 21.78 -7.78 -13.31
N GLU A 310 20.98 -8.37 -14.21
CA GLU A 310 19.52 -8.41 -14.08
C GLU A 310 19.07 -9.16 -12.83
N ARG A 311 19.67 -10.32 -12.56
CA ARG A 311 19.37 -11.10 -11.36
C ARG A 311 19.68 -10.30 -10.10
N ASP A 312 20.87 -9.71 -10.01
CA ASP A 312 21.28 -8.91 -8.85
C ASP A 312 20.38 -7.68 -8.64
N ALA A 313 19.94 -7.04 -9.73
CA ALA A 313 19.00 -5.93 -9.66
C ALA A 313 17.63 -6.38 -9.13
N ALA A 314 17.12 -7.53 -9.60
CA ALA A 314 15.86 -8.10 -9.14
C ALA A 314 15.92 -8.53 -7.65
N GLU A 315 17.03 -9.13 -7.22
CA GLU A 315 17.24 -9.52 -5.82
C GLU A 315 17.27 -8.28 -4.88
N ARG A 316 17.95 -7.20 -5.29
CA ARG A 316 17.96 -5.94 -4.53
C ARG A 316 16.56 -5.34 -4.41
N SER A 317 15.83 -5.25 -5.52
CA SER A 317 14.45 -4.72 -5.52
C SER A 317 13.53 -5.52 -4.59
N ARG A 318 13.62 -6.85 -4.61
CA ARG A 318 12.86 -7.72 -3.69
C ARG A 318 13.25 -7.50 -2.22
N ALA A 319 14.54 -7.38 -1.94
CA ALA A 319 15.03 -7.14 -0.58
C ALA A 319 14.52 -5.80 -0.02
N ASP A 320 14.49 -4.75 -0.84
CA ASP A 320 13.99 -3.44 -0.44
C ASP A 320 12.47 -3.44 -0.23
N GLU A 321 11.71 -4.15 -1.08
CA GLU A 321 10.27 -4.34 -0.89
C GLU A 321 9.97 -5.09 0.42
N LEU A 322 10.72 -6.16 0.72
CA LEU A 322 10.55 -6.90 1.96
C LEU A 322 10.89 -6.06 3.20
N ARG A 323 11.93 -5.22 3.13
CA ARG A 323 12.28 -4.29 4.22
C ARG A 323 11.17 -3.27 4.46
N GLN A 324 10.59 -2.72 3.39
CA GLN A 324 9.45 -1.79 3.51
C GLN A 324 8.24 -2.44 4.16
N ARG A 325 7.88 -3.65 3.71
CA ARG A 325 6.78 -4.41 4.31
C ARG A 325 7.03 -4.74 5.78
N ALA A 326 8.24 -5.15 6.13
CA ALA A 326 8.61 -5.43 7.52
C ALA A 326 8.50 -4.18 8.40
N ALA A 327 8.95 -3.01 7.91
CA ALA A 327 8.81 -1.75 8.62
C ALA A 327 7.34 -1.36 8.84
N GLN A 328 6.48 -1.52 7.84
CA GLN A 328 5.04 -1.25 7.96
C GLN A 328 4.35 -2.18 8.96
N LEU A 329 4.70 -3.48 8.97
CA LEU A 329 4.16 -4.44 9.92
C LEU A 329 4.61 -4.13 11.36
N ALA A 330 5.87 -3.78 11.56
CA ALA A 330 6.40 -3.42 12.88
C ALA A 330 5.73 -2.14 13.44
N ASP A 331 5.43 -1.17 12.57
CA ASP A 331 4.74 0.06 12.95
C ASP A 331 3.27 -0.22 13.32
N ALA A 332 2.58 -1.04 12.51
CA ALA A 332 1.22 -1.47 12.81
C ALA A 332 1.10 -2.28 14.11
N ASP A 333 2.07 -3.14 14.39
CA ASP A 333 2.11 -3.94 15.63
C ASP A 333 2.36 -3.05 16.86
N ARG A 334 3.27 -2.08 16.75
CA ARG A 334 3.49 -1.09 17.81
C ARG A 334 2.23 -0.30 18.13
N HIS A 335 1.52 0.22 17.13
CA HIS A 335 0.27 0.94 17.35
C HIS A 335 -0.80 0.06 18.00
N LYS A 336 -0.83 -1.24 17.67
CA LYS A 336 -1.74 -2.20 18.29
C LYS A 336 -1.40 -2.39 19.78
N ASP A 337 -0.11 -2.52 20.13
CA ASP A 337 0.33 -2.71 21.51
C ASP A 337 0.07 -1.44 22.35
N GLU A 338 0.34 -0.25 21.82
CA GLU A 338 0.01 1.02 22.45
C GLU A 338 -1.51 1.15 22.71
N PHE A 339 -2.32 0.71 21.75
CA PHE A 339 -3.78 0.66 21.92
C PHE A 339 -4.20 -0.26 23.06
N LEU A 340 -3.68 -1.50 23.10
CA LEU A 340 -4.03 -2.46 24.14
C LEU A 340 -3.62 -1.97 25.54
N ALA A 341 -2.46 -1.30 25.64
CA ALA A 341 -2.01 -0.70 26.89
C ALA A 341 -2.94 0.43 27.35
N THR A 342 -3.31 1.33 26.45
CA THR A 342 -4.24 2.44 26.74
C THR A 342 -5.61 1.92 27.13
N LEU A 343 -6.16 0.95 26.41
CA LEU A 343 -7.43 0.30 26.70
C LEU A 343 -7.45 -0.31 28.09
N ALA A 344 -6.38 -1.04 28.46
CA ALA A 344 -6.28 -1.65 29.79
C ALA A 344 -6.29 -0.58 30.90
N HIS A 345 -5.67 0.57 30.68
CA HIS A 345 -5.71 1.69 31.62
C HIS A 345 -7.10 2.31 31.74
N GLU A 346 -7.75 2.60 30.61
CA GLU A 346 -9.08 3.24 30.59
C GLU A 346 -10.19 2.34 31.15
N LEU A 347 -10.07 1.01 31.01
CA LEU A 347 -10.98 0.07 31.66
C LEU A 347 -10.71 -0.08 33.18
N ARG A 348 -9.47 0.01 33.62
CA ARG A 348 -9.11 -0.09 35.04
C ARG A 348 -9.55 1.12 35.83
N ASN A 349 -9.56 2.31 35.23
CA ASN A 349 -9.86 3.57 35.86
C ASN A 349 -11.28 3.60 36.47
N PRO A 350 -12.38 3.21 35.79
CA PRO A 350 -13.71 3.16 36.40
C PRO A 350 -13.90 1.99 37.39
N LEU A 351 -13.16 0.88 37.22
CA LEU A 351 -13.29 -0.28 38.11
C LEU A 351 -12.79 -0.02 39.53
N ALA A 352 -11.73 0.79 39.70
CA ALA A 352 -11.19 1.10 41.03
C ALA A 352 -12.18 1.88 41.89
N PRO A 353 -12.81 2.98 41.42
CA PRO A 353 -13.88 3.67 42.19
C PRO A 353 -15.10 2.79 42.47
N ILE A 354 -15.52 1.92 41.51
CA ILE A 354 -16.63 0.98 41.72
C ILE A 354 -16.30 0.05 42.90
N ARG A 355 -15.11 -0.56 42.89
CA ARG A 355 -14.66 -1.43 44.01
C ARG A 355 -14.62 -0.70 45.35
N ASN A 356 -14.10 0.54 45.36
CA ASN A 356 -14.02 1.33 46.56
C ASN A 356 -15.43 1.72 47.09
N ALA A 357 -16.35 2.05 46.19
CA ALA A 357 -17.73 2.35 46.54
C ALA A 357 -18.48 1.09 47.07
N ALA A 358 -18.25 -0.07 46.45
CA ALA A 358 -18.78 -1.34 46.97
C ALA A 358 -18.25 -1.66 48.40
N GLU A 359 -16.98 -1.38 48.69
CA GLU A 359 -16.41 -1.53 50.02
C GLU A 359 -17.00 -0.52 51.03
N LEU A 360 -17.26 0.73 50.58
CA LEU A 360 -17.98 1.72 51.40
C LEU A 360 -19.38 1.24 51.77
N LEU A 361 -20.14 0.65 50.84
CA LEU A 361 -21.44 0.07 51.11
C LEU A 361 -21.36 -1.06 52.16
N ARG A 362 -20.32 -1.89 52.10
CA ARG A 362 -20.08 -2.96 53.06
C ARG A 362 -19.77 -2.44 54.48
N LEU A 363 -18.99 -1.36 54.58
CA LEU A 363 -18.52 -0.79 55.85
C LEU A 363 -19.53 0.18 56.51
N CYS A 364 -20.31 0.90 55.71
CA CYS A 364 -21.13 2.03 56.14
C CYS A 364 -22.63 1.83 55.90
N CYS A 365 -23.13 0.60 55.88
CA CYS A 365 -24.54 0.28 55.58
C CYS A 365 -25.56 0.97 56.52
N ALA A 366 -25.16 1.43 57.71
CA ALA A 366 -26.01 2.16 58.65
C ALA A 366 -26.01 3.69 58.45
N GLN A 367 -25.27 4.24 57.48
CA GLN A 367 -25.16 5.68 57.22
C GLN A 367 -25.80 6.04 55.87
N PRO A 368 -27.05 6.57 55.84
CA PRO A 368 -27.80 6.79 54.59
C PRO A 368 -27.06 7.68 53.59
N LEU A 369 -26.36 8.72 54.07
CA LEU A 369 -25.60 9.63 53.18
C LEU A 369 -24.43 8.95 52.48
N ALA A 370 -23.69 8.07 53.15
CA ALA A 370 -22.57 7.32 52.59
C ALA A 370 -23.05 6.28 51.59
N VAL A 371 -24.17 5.64 51.85
CA VAL A 371 -24.81 4.68 50.93
C VAL A 371 -25.24 5.39 49.66
N GLU A 372 -25.88 6.58 49.77
CA GLU A 372 -26.31 7.35 48.59
C GLU A 372 -25.12 7.86 47.75
N GLN A 373 -24.06 8.33 48.39
CA GLN A 373 -22.83 8.73 47.68
C GLN A 373 -22.15 7.56 46.96
N ALA A 374 -22.09 6.41 47.62
CA ALA A 374 -21.52 5.20 46.99
C ALA A 374 -22.36 4.73 45.78
N ARG A 375 -23.72 4.76 45.93
CA ARG A 375 -24.65 4.44 44.85
C ARG A 375 -24.41 5.34 43.62
N HIS A 376 -24.44 6.65 43.83
CA HIS A 376 -24.20 7.62 42.73
C HIS A 376 -22.82 7.46 42.09
N LEU A 377 -21.81 7.13 42.89
CA LEU A 377 -20.46 6.87 42.34
C LEU A 377 -20.47 5.64 41.45
N ILE A 378 -21.06 4.53 41.90
CA ILE A 378 -21.16 3.29 41.12
C ILE A 378 -21.93 3.53 39.83
N GLU A 379 -23.11 4.13 39.91
CA GLU A 379 -23.93 4.42 38.71
C GLU A 379 -23.20 5.26 37.66
N ARG A 380 -22.49 6.29 38.09
CA ARG A 380 -21.70 7.13 37.18
C ARG A 380 -20.57 6.37 36.52
N GLN A 381 -19.87 5.51 37.28
CA GLN A 381 -18.75 4.75 36.75
C GLN A 381 -19.21 3.61 35.82
N ILE A 382 -20.33 2.97 36.12
CA ILE A 382 -20.94 1.96 35.26
C ILE A 382 -21.35 2.58 33.91
N ARG A 383 -22.05 3.72 33.93
CA ARG A 383 -22.43 4.45 32.72
C ARG A 383 -21.20 4.78 31.85
N HIS A 384 -20.12 5.23 32.50
CA HIS A 384 -18.87 5.52 31.80
C HIS A 384 -18.24 4.24 31.15
N LEU A 385 -18.27 3.13 31.89
CA LEU A 385 -17.74 1.84 31.41
C LEU A 385 -18.56 1.29 30.23
N VAL A 386 -19.88 1.40 30.27
CA VAL A 386 -20.77 1.02 29.15
C VAL A 386 -20.44 1.85 27.92
N THR A 387 -20.31 3.17 28.05
CA THR A 387 -19.93 4.05 26.94
C THR A 387 -18.57 3.65 26.31
N LEU A 388 -17.56 3.33 27.14
CA LEU A 388 -16.25 2.88 26.66
C LEU A 388 -16.33 1.56 25.88
N VAL A 389 -17.15 0.61 26.35
CA VAL A 389 -17.34 -0.68 25.67
C VAL A 389 -18.09 -0.50 24.34
N ASP A 390 -19.13 0.34 24.33
CA ASP A 390 -19.88 0.63 23.10
C ASP A 390 -19.02 1.32 22.04
N ASP A 391 -18.20 2.30 22.45
CA ASP A 391 -17.22 2.95 21.56
C ASP A 391 -16.25 1.94 20.98
N LEU A 392 -15.77 0.98 21.76
CA LEU A 392 -14.85 -0.07 21.31
C LEU A 392 -15.52 -1.02 20.30
N LEU A 393 -16.77 -1.39 20.58
CA LEU A 393 -17.57 -2.23 19.66
C LEU A 393 -17.84 -1.50 18.33
N ASP A 394 -18.13 -0.19 18.39
CA ASP A 394 -18.32 0.63 17.19
C ASP A 394 -17.03 0.73 16.36
N VAL A 395 -15.84 0.87 16.99
CA VAL A 395 -14.53 0.79 16.28
C VAL A 395 -14.33 -0.55 15.60
N SER A 396 -14.65 -1.65 16.28
CA SER A 396 -14.58 -2.99 15.67
C SER A 396 -15.49 -3.11 14.44
N ARG A 397 -16.72 -2.59 14.54
CA ARG A 397 -17.69 -2.55 13.43
C ARG A 397 -17.25 -1.64 12.30
N ILE A 398 -16.60 -0.50 12.59
CA ILE A 398 -15.99 0.40 11.59
C ILE A 398 -14.93 -0.34 10.77
N LYS A 399 -13.97 -1.01 11.46
CA LYS A 399 -12.91 -1.78 10.78
C LYS A 399 -13.47 -2.88 9.88
N GLN A 400 -14.55 -3.52 10.28
CA GLN A 400 -15.22 -4.58 9.52
C GLN A 400 -16.21 -4.06 8.46
N ARG A 401 -16.39 -2.73 8.32
CA ARG A 401 -17.40 -2.10 7.43
C ARG A 401 -18.83 -2.61 7.67
N LYS A 402 -19.18 -2.97 8.91
CA LYS A 402 -20.46 -3.59 9.28
C LYS A 402 -21.46 -2.64 9.96
N ILE A 403 -21.21 -1.33 9.97
CA ILE A 403 -22.20 -0.37 10.46
C ILE A 403 -23.27 -0.19 9.38
N THR A 404 -24.51 -0.52 9.71
CA THR A 404 -25.71 -0.25 8.92
C THR A 404 -26.52 0.84 9.61
N LEU A 405 -26.89 1.89 8.85
CA LEU A 405 -27.76 2.98 9.35
C LEU A 405 -29.23 2.64 9.13
N ARG A 406 -30.06 3.05 10.09
CA ARG A 406 -31.51 3.11 9.92
C ARG A 406 -31.86 4.49 9.38
N LYS A 407 -31.91 4.63 8.07
CA LYS A 407 -32.20 5.90 7.44
C LYS A 407 -33.70 6.14 7.45
N GLU A 408 -34.10 7.21 8.11
CA GLU A 408 -35.47 7.74 8.16
C GLU A 408 -35.43 9.27 7.97
N PRO A 409 -36.54 9.91 7.63
CA PRO A 409 -36.62 11.37 7.59
C PRO A 409 -36.48 11.93 9.03
N VAL A 410 -35.37 12.61 9.30
CA VAL A 410 -35.02 13.16 10.61
C VAL A 410 -35.03 14.67 10.57
N GLN A 411 -35.71 15.31 11.52
CA GLN A 411 -35.67 16.75 11.69
C GLN A 411 -34.43 17.16 12.50
N LEU A 412 -33.51 17.91 11.89
CA LEU A 412 -32.25 18.30 12.49
C LEU A 412 -32.41 19.05 13.82
N GLN A 413 -33.40 19.96 13.91
CA GLN A 413 -33.65 20.74 15.12
C GLN A 413 -33.92 19.85 16.33
N ARG A 414 -34.68 18.75 16.16
CA ARG A 414 -34.93 17.78 17.24
C ARG A 414 -33.66 17.06 17.68
N VAL A 415 -32.81 16.67 16.74
CA VAL A 415 -31.53 16.00 17.07
C VAL A 415 -30.61 16.94 17.85
N VAL A 416 -30.56 18.21 17.46
CA VAL A 416 -29.77 19.22 18.19
C VAL A 416 -30.33 19.44 19.59
N GLU A 417 -31.65 19.58 19.74
CA GLU A 417 -32.30 19.73 21.06
C GLU A 417 -32.01 18.55 21.96
N GLN A 418 -32.15 17.32 21.52
CA GLN A 418 -31.88 16.11 22.28
C GLN A 418 -30.39 16.04 22.70
N ALA A 419 -29.45 16.31 21.77
CA ALA A 419 -28.03 16.31 22.07
C ALA A 419 -27.64 17.40 23.09
N VAL A 420 -28.26 18.59 23.02
CA VAL A 420 -28.07 19.67 23.99
C VAL A 420 -28.60 19.28 25.33
N ASP A 421 -29.81 18.70 25.40
CA ASP A 421 -30.41 18.25 26.66
C ASP A 421 -29.58 17.16 27.32
N SER A 422 -29.04 16.21 26.55
CA SER A 422 -28.11 15.18 27.04
C SER A 422 -26.85 15.78 27.67
N CYS A 423 -26.37 16.94 27.18
CA CYS A 423 -25.17 17.62 27.65
C CYS A 423 -25.45 18.70 28.73
N ARG A 424 -26.72 19.04 29.01
CA ARG A 424 -27.14 20.17 29.87
C ARG A 424 -26.51 20.14 31.26
N THR A 425 -26.50 19.00 31.92
CA THR A 425 -25.91 18.85 33.25
C THR A 425 -24.43 19.18 33.28
N SER A 426 -23.68 18.75 32.24
CA SER A 426 -22.25 19.03 32.11
C SER A 426 -21.95 20.49 31.80
N LEU A 427 -22.78 21.13 31.00
CA LEU A 427 -22.69 22.56 30.66
C LEU A 427 -22.89 23.42 31.93
N VAL A 428 -23.93 23.13 32.74
CA VAL A 428 -24.22 23.83 33.97
C VAL A 428 -23.11 23.61 35.00
N ALA A 429 -22.66 22.39 35.18
CA ALA A 429 -21.60 22.05 36.13
C ALA A 429 -20.29 22.81 35.89
N ARG A 430 -19.98 23.09 34.62
CA ARG A 430 -18.80 23.85 34.17
C ARG A 430 -19.07 25.33 33.91
N GLN A 431 -20.29 25.81 34.14
CA GLN A 431 -20.71 27.19 33.94
C GLN A 431 -20.49 27.72 32.52
N HIS A 432 -20.56 26.85 31.52
CA HIS A 432 -20.39 27.24 30.11
C HIS A 432 -21.62 27.99 29.60
N ARG A 433 -21.37 28.97 28.72
CA ARG A 433 -22.43 29.66 27.97
C ARG A 433 -22.67 28.91 26.70
N LEU A 434 -23.84 28.31 26.52
CA LEU A 434 -24.27 27.70 25.29
C LEU A 434 -25.10 28.67 24.44
N THR A 435 -24.76 28.82 23.18
CA THR A 435 -25.57 29.53 22.17
C THR A 435 -26.01 28.51 21.11
N VAL A 436 -27.32 28.45 20.84
CA VAL A 436 -27.87 27.60 19.79
C VAL A 436 -28.57 28.50 18.77
N ALA A 437 -28.09 28.53 17.54
CA ALA A 437 -28.68 29.31 16.47
C ALA A 437 -29.01 28.40 15.26
N LEU A 438 -30.29 28.08 15.13
CA LEU A 438 -30.82 27.23 14.07
C LEU A 438 -31.78 28.03 13.20
N PRO A 439 -31.87 27.71 11.89
CA PRO A 439 -32.89 28.30 11.02
C PRO A 439 -34.30 28.01 11.56
N PRO A 440 -35.24 28.97 11.44
CA PRO A 440 -36.62 28.75 11.86
C PRO A 440 -37.37 27.75 10.99
N GLU A 441 -36.88 27.52 9.76
CA GLU A 441 -37.45 26.53 8.85
C GLU A 441 -36.98 25.12 9.24
N PRO A 442 -37.87 24.11 9.32
CA PRO A 442 -37.48 22.75 9.64
C PRO A 442 -36.56 22.18 8.55
N LEU A 443 -35.41 21.65 8.97
CA LEU A 443 -34.43 21.00 8.11
C LEU A 443 -34.55 19.48 8.24
N TYR A 444 -34.86 18.78 7.14
CA TYR A 444 -35.00 17.33 7.12
C TYR A 444 -33.79 16.68 6.45
N LEU A 445 -33.30 15.60 7.07
CA LEU A 445 -32.18 14.76 6.62
C LEU A 445 -32.69 13.33 6.45
N GLU A 446 -32.09 12.57 5.53
CA GLU A 446 -32.24 11.12 5.51
C GLU A 446 -31.15 10.49 6.36
N GLY A 447 -31.48 10.06 7.60
CA GLY A 447 -30.47 9.59 8.54
C GLY A 447 -31.01 8.76 9.68
N ASP A 448 -30.09 8.30 10.50
CA ASP A 448 -30.35 7.54 11.73
C ASP A 448 -30.31 8.53 12.91
N THR A 449 -31.47 8.76 13.53
CA THR A 449 -31.64 9.74 14.63
C THR A 449 -30.65 9.51 15.76
N VAL A 450 -30.51 8.26 16.22
CA VAL A 450 -29.61 7.90 17.35
C VAL A 450 -28.14 8.14 16.98
N ARG A 451 -27.76 7.82 15.75
CA ARG A 451 -26.37 8.01 15.29
C ARG A 451 -26.03 9.48 15.02
N LEU A 452 -27.00 10.28 14.56
CA LEU A 452 -26.82 11.73 14.42
C LEU A 452 -26.74 12.43 15.80
N GLU A 453 -27.55 12.00 16.75
CA GLU A 453 -27.43 12.46 18.15
C GLU A 453 -26.04 12.11 18.72
N GLN A 454 -25.56 10.88 18.52
CA GLN A 454 -24.21 10.44 18.93
C GLN A 454 -23.11 11.32 18.35
N VAL A 455 -23.23 11.72 17.07
CA VAL A 455 -22.29 12.67 16.44
C VAL A 455 -22.25 13.99 17.22
N LEU A 456 -23.42 14.56 17.48
CA LEU A 456 -23.52 15.86 18.19
C LEU A 456 -23.07 15.78 19.63
N VAL A 457 -23.48 14.76 20.37
CA VAL A 457 -23.05 14.54 21.76
C VAL A 457 -21.51 14.40 21.82
N ASN A 458 -20.89 13.68 20.90
CA ASN A 458 -19.43 13.57 20.85
C ASN A 458 -18.74 14.91 20.58
N LEU A 459 -19.29 15.75 19.71
CA LEU A 459 -18.74 17.09 19.44
C LEU A 459 -18.96 18.03 20.63
N LEU A 460 -20.16 18.04 21.21
CA LEU A 460 -20.50 18.86 22.38
C LEU A 460 -19.70 18.47 23.64
N THR A 461 -19.55 17.18 23.91
CA THR A 461 -18.75 16.72 25.03
C THR A 461 -17.28 17.06 24.89
N ASN A 462 -16.74 17.03 23.67
CA ASN A 462 -15.38 17.51 23.39
C ASN A 462 -15.29 19.03 23.63
N ALA A 463 -16.21 19.83 23.11
CA ALA A 463 -16.26 21.28 23.33
C ALA A 463 -16.32 21.61 24.84
N ILE A 464 -17.18 20.93 25.58
CA ILE A 464 -17.33 21.11 27.06
C ILE A 464 -16.04 20.69 27.79
N LYS A 465 -15.42 19.61 27.38
CA LYS A 465 -14.22 19.06 27.99
C LYS A 465 -13.01 19.97 27.85
N TYR A 466 -12.80 20.47 26.62
CA TYR A 466 -11.61 21.23 26.27
C TYR A 466 -11.75 22.74 26.41
N THR A 467 -12.92 23.22 26.85
CA THR A 467 -13.15 24.62 27.18
C THR A 467 -12.99 24.82 28.72
N GLU A 468 -12.31 25.90 29.11
CA GLU A 468 -12.17 26.27 30.52
C GLU A 468 -13.51 26.66 31.14
N PRO A 469 -13.74 26.43 32.44
CA PRO A 469 -14.99 26.82 33.12
C PRO A 469 -15.36 28.28 32.84
N GLY A 470 -16.66 28.51 32.54
CA GLY A 470 -17.15 29.83 32.14
C GLY A 470 -16.99 30.22 30.70
N GLY A 471 -16.34 29.37 29.88
CA GLY A 471 -16.17 29.60 28.45
C GLY A 471 -17.47 29.45 27.65
N ARG A 472 -17.37 29.60 26.31
CA ARG A 472 -18.52 29.60 25.40
C ARG A 472 -18.45 28.41 24.43
N VAL A 473 -19.63 27.82 24.20
CA VAL A 473 -19.86 26.79 23.17
C VAL A 473 -21.01 27.26 22.30
N ASP A 474 -20.77 27.33 20.98
CA ASP A 474 -21.76 27.80 20.02
C ASP A 474 -22.13 26.65 19.07
N VAL A 475 -23.42 26.39 18.89
CA VAL A 475 -23.97 25.44 17.92
C VAL A 475 -24.77 26.22 16.88
N THR A 476 -24.36 26.15 15.63
CA THR A 476 -25.04 26.87 14.54
C THR A 476 -25.33 25.93 13.40
N ALA A 477 -26.47 26.11 12.73
CA ALA A 477 -26.78 25.40 11.50
C ALA A 477 -27.17 26.39 10.40
N GLU A 478 -26.66 26.18 9.20
CA GLU A 478 -26.98 26.98 8.00
C GLU A 478 -27.31 26.06 6.84
N ARG A 479 -28.35 26.43 6.08
CA ARG A 479 -28.63 25.75 4.81
C ARG A 479 -27.74 26.31 3.71
N THR A 480 -27.01 25.42 3.01
CA THR A 480 -26.12 25.77 1.91
C THR A 480 -26.49 24.91 0.70
N GLY A 481 -27.39 25.42 -0.14
CA GLY A 481 -27.91 24.69 -1.30
C GLY A 481 -28.72 23.44 -0.90
N ASP A 482 -28.22 22.27 -1.29
CA ASP A 482 -28.79 20.95 -1.01
C ASP A 482 -28.23 20.28 0.27
N ALA A 483 -27.45 21.03 1.05
CA ALA A 483 -26.82 20.53 2.29
C ALA A 483 -27.06 21.49 3.46
N VAL A 484 -26.92 20.96 4.69
CA VAL A 484 -26.80 21.77 5.91
C VAL A 484 -25.35 21.74 6.38
N LEU A 485 -24.87 22.91 6.82
CA LEU A 485 -23.62 23.04 7.57
C LEU A 485 -23.96 23.22 9.04
N LEU A 486 -23.63 22.20 9.83
CA LEU A 486 -23.77 22.24 11.29
C LEU A 486 -22.38 22.50 11.88
N ARG A 487 -22.25 23.53 12.69
CA ARG A 487 -20.99 23.95 13.31
C ARG A 487 -21.11 23.84 14.82
N VAL A 488 -20.08 23.27 15.44
CA VAL A 488 -19.88 23.27 16.90
C VAL A 488 -18.55 23.98 17.14
N ALA A 489 -18.60 25.17 17.72
CA ALA A 489 -17.43 25.98 18.03
C ALA A 489 -17.27 26.16 19.53
N ASP A 490 -16.02 26.18 19.99
CA ASP A 490 -15.66 26.39 21.37
C ASP A 490 -14.56 27.45 21.53
N THR A 491 -14.49 28.04 22.74
CA THR A 491 -13.44 29.00 23.12
C THR A 491 -12.35 28.35 23.99
N GLY A 492 -12.10 27.08 23.78
CA GLY A 492 -11.19 26.28 24.60
C GLY A 492 -9.74 26.35 24.20
N ILE A 493 -8.97 25.32 24.60
CA ILE A 493 -7.51 25.25 24.44
C ILE A 493 -7.03 25.23 22.98
N GLY A 494 -7.93 25.03 22.02
CA GLY A 494 -7.59 24.91 20.60
C GLY A 494 -6.80 23.66 20.23
N ILE A 495 -6.48 23.52 18.93
CA ILE A 495 -5.80 22.36 18.36
C ILE A 495 -4.49 22.82 17.73
N GLY A 496 -3.38 22.18 18.10
CA GLY A 496 -2.08 22.48 17.52
C GLY A 496 -1.98 22.06 16.04
N PRO A 497 -1.17 22.76 15.23
CA PRO A 497 -1.05 22.53 13.78
C PRO A 497 -0.58 21.11 13.42
N ASP A 498 0.20 20.47 14.29
CA ASP A 498 0.68 19.10 14.08
C ASP A 498 -0.42 18.06 14.31
N LEU A 499 -1.39 18.35 15.18
CA LEU A 499 -2.48 17.46 15.52
C LEU A 499 -3.71 17.65 14.62
N LEU A 500 -3.97 18.87 14.15
CA LEU A 500 -5.16 19.22 13.39
C LEU A 500 -5.41 18.30 12.16
N PRO A 501 -4.41 17.95 11.32
CA PRO A 501 -4.61 17.04 10.20
C PRO A 501 -4.97 15.61 10.61
N ARG A 502 -4.66 15.24 11.86
CA ARG A 502 -4.78 13.88 12.39
C ARG A 502 -5.81 13.74 13.49
N VAL A 503 -6.58 14.79 13.79
CA VAL A 503 -7.54 14.83 14.91
C VAL A 503 -8.65 13.77 14.78
N PHE A 504 -8.93 13.32 13.57
CA PHE A 504 -9.88 12.24 13.28
C PHE A 504 -9.24 10.86 13.17
N ASP A 505 -7.91 10.74 13.29
CA ASP A 505 -7.24 9.45 13.28
C ASP A 505 -7.53 8.69 14.57
N LEU A 506 -7.63 7.37 14.45
CA LEU A 506 -7.96 6.50 15.58
C LEU A 506 -6.89 6.62 16.69
N PHE A 507 -7.34 6.77 17.95
CA PHE A 507 -6.48 6.85 19.14
C PHE A 507 -5.61 8.10 19.26
N MET A 508 -5.89 9.14 18.47
CA MET A 508 -5.14 10.40 18.56
C MET A 508 -5.61 11.23 19.78
N GLN A 509 -4.63 11.64 20.57
CA GLN A 509 -4.81 12.54 21.73
C GLN A 509 -3.74 13.63 21.71
N GLY A 510 -4.08 14.83 22.17
CA GLY A 510 -3.12 15.93 22.29
C GLY A 510 -2.16 15.70 23.47
N ALA A 511 -0.86 15.88 23.24
CA ALA A 511 0.22 15.66 24.23
C ALA A 511 0.18 16.61 25.44
N HIS A 512 -0.72 17.59 25.49
CA HIS A 512 -0.72 18.69 26.46
C HIS A 512 -1.82 18.65 27.53
N SER A 513 -2.58 17.55 27.66
CA SER A 513 -3.48 17.41 28.80
C SER A 513 -2.68 16.96 30.03
N HIS A 514 -2.12 17.93 30.78
CA HIS A 514 -1.46 17.69 32.07
C HIS A 514 -2.40 17.11 33.16
N ASP A 515 -3.71 17.11 32.95
CA ASP A 515 -4.69 16.42 33.78
C ASP A 515 -5.03 15.05 33.21
N ARG A 516 -4.25 14.04 33.59
CA ARG A 516 -4.47 12.60 33.30
C ARG A 516 -5.84 12.07 33.81
N THR A 517 -6.64 12.89 34.50
CA THR A 517 -7.93 12.51 35.11
C THR A 517 -9.12 12.63 34.15
N GLN A 518 -8.97 13.21 32.93
CA GLN A 518 -10.05 13.39 31.96
C GLN A 518 -9.74 12.80 30.61
N GLY A 519 -9.01 11.68 30.56
CA GLY A 519 -8.69 10.95 29.35
C GLY A 519 -9.95 10.36 28.66
N GLY A 520 -9.80 9.93 27.42
CA GLY A 520 -10.76 9.13 26.66
C GLY A 520 -9.95 8.33 25.64
N LEU A 521 -10.53 7.31 25.02
CA LEU A 521 -9.81 6.41 24.08
C LEU A 521 -9.36 7.06 22.77
N GLY A 522 -9.70 8.35 22.51
CA GLY A 522 -9.42 8.99 21.21
C GLY A 522 -10.24 8.41 20.06
N ILE A 523 -11.41 7.86 20.37
CA ILE A 523 -12.30 7.18 19.42
C ILE A 523 -13.39 8.12 18.92
N GLY A 524 -13.90 9.03 19.76
CA GLY A 524 -15.10 9.82 19.50
C GLY A 524 -15.08 10.59 18.18
N LEU A 525 -13.99 11.28 17.84
CA LEU A 525 -13.88 12.01 16.57
C LEU A 525 -13.75 11.10 15.33
N THR A 526 -13.09 9.96 15.46
CA THR A 526 -13.05 8.96 14.40
C THR A 526 -14.45 8.41 14.12
N LEU A 527 -15.22 8.17 15.18
CA LEU A 527 -16.62 7.71 15.07
C LEU A 527 -17.49 8.81 14.44
N VAL A 528 -17.34 10.07 14.82
CA VAL A 528 -18.01 11.23 14.19
C VAL A 528 -17.75 11.24 12.68
N ARG A 529 -16.48 11.19 12.25
CA ARG A 529 -16.14 11.16 10.83
C ARG A 529 -16.82 10.01 10.11
N ARG A 530 -16.77 8.81 10.68
CA ARG A 530 -17.35 7.64 10.04
C ARG A 530 -18.86 7.65 9.96
N LEU A 531 -19.55 8.08 11.03
CA LEU A 531 -20.99 8.21 11.02
C LEU A 531 -21.45 9.28 10.03
N VAL A 532 -20.79 10.42 9.97
CA VAL A 532 -21.08 11.49 8.99
C VAL A 532 -20.87 11.01 7.56
N GLU A 533 -19.77 10.29 7.27
CA GLU A 533 -19.52 9.68 5.95
C GLU A 533 -20.62 8.67 5.55
N LEU A 534 -21.09 7.85 6.48
CA LEU A 534 -22.18 6.90 6.23
C LEU A 534 -23.52 7.58 5.92
N HIS A 535 -23.72 8.80 6.43
CA HIS A 535 -24.85 9.66 6.10
C HIS A 535 -24.67 10.44 4.79
N GLY A 536 -23.56 10.18 4.05
CA GLY A 536 -23.24 10.88 2.79
C GLY A 536 -22.70 12.30 2.98
N GLY A 537 -22.29 12.64 4.19
CA GLY A 537 -21.73 13.93 4.57
C GLY A 537 -20.21 13.96 4.68
N SER A 538 -19.70 15.09 5.19
CA SER A 538 -18.28 15.29 5.50
C SER A 538 -18.12 16.09 6.79
N VAL A 539 -17.00 15.88 7.50
CA VAL A 539 -16.65 16.64 8.70
C VAL A 539 -15.25 17.23 8.56
N GLU A 540 -15.10 18.47 9.02
CA GLU A 540 -13.86 19.23 9.02
C GLU A 540 -13.62 19.82 10.41
N ALA A 541 -12.36 19.88 10.85
CA ALA A 541 -11.94 20.57 12.07
C ALA A 541 -11.10 21.79 11.72
N ARG A 542 -11.34 22.91 12.38
CA ARG A 542 -10.60 24.15 12.24
C ARG A 542 -10.16 24.67 13.61
N SER A 543 -8.95 25.18 13.69
CA SER A 543 -8.44 25.89 14.85
C SER A 543 -7.33 26.83 14.40
N ALA A 544 -7.31 28.04 14.95
CA ALA A 544 -6.25 29.00 14.70
C ALA A 544 -4.97 28.72 15.51
N GLY A 545 -4.98 27.69 16.35
CA GLY A 545 -3.87 27.29 17.20
C GLY A 545 -4.26 27.16 18.67
N LEU A 546 -3.25 26.91 19.51
CA LEU A 546 -3.46 26.76 20.96
C LEU A 546 -3.97 28.05 21.58
N GLY A 547 -4.98 27.94 22.47
CA GLY A 547 -5.63 29.07 23.13
C GLY A 547 -6.65 29.81 22.30
N GLN A 548 -6.92 29.39 21.06
CA GLN A 548 -7.83 30.08 20.13
C GLN A 548 -9.16 29.34 19.90
N GLY A 549 -9.42 28.30 20.67
CA GLY A 549 -10.59 27.44 20.51
C GLY A 549 -10.55 26.55 19.28
N SER A 550 -11.61 25.81 19.06
CA SER A 550 -11.78 24.95 17.89
C SER A 550 -13.19 25.02 17.32
N GLU A 551 -13.32 24.67 16.04
CA GLU A 551 -14.57 24.60 15.30
C GLU A 551 -14.63 23.28 14.53
N PHE A 552 -15.71 22.54 14.73
CA PHE A 552 -16.01 21.32 13.98
C PHE A 552 -17.21 21.60 13.08
N ILE A 553 -17.04 21.34 11.78
CA ILE A 553 -18.04 21.63 10.74
C ILE A 553 -18.50 20.31 10.15
N VAL A 554 -19.76 19.97 10.33
CA VAL A 554 -20.41 18.79 9.77
C VAL A 554 -21.31 19.23 8.63
N ARG A 555 -21.09 18.67 7.44
CA ARG A 555 -21.93 18.87 6.27
C ARG A 555 -22.76 17.61 6.03
N LEU A 556 -24.08 17.75 5.93
CA LEU A 556 -25.02 16.66 5.67
C LEU A 556 -25.97 17.03 4.52
N PRO A 557 -26.35 16.08 3.64
CA PRO A 557 -27.31 16.30 2.58
C PRO A 557 -28.72 16.50 3.15
N LEU A 558 -29.47 17.47 2.61
CA LEU A 558 -30.85 17.76 2.97
C LEU A 558 -31.82 16.95 2.08
N LEU A 559 -32.95 16.55 2.64
CA LEU A 559 -34.09 16.04 1.88
C LEU A 559 -34.79 17.18 1.13
N SER A 560 -35.10 16.95 -0.14
CA SER A 560 -35.71 17.96 -1.02
C SER A 560 -37.21 18.21 -0.77
N ALA A 561 -37.87 17.35 0.01
CA ALA A 561 -39.29 17.49 0.33
C ALA A 561 -39.53 17.15 1.82
N ALA A 562 -40.39 17.92 2.48
CA ALA A 562 -40.82 17.62 3.85
C ALA A 562 -41.70 16.36 3.88
N PRO A 563 -41.51 15.44 4.85
CA PRO A 563 -42.40 14.29 5.02
C PRO A 563 -43.80 14.69 5.47
N THR A 564 -44.83 14.00 4.97
CA THR A 564 -46.22 14.21 5.36
C THR A 564 -46.47 13.47 6.68
N GLU A 565 -46.81 14.25 7.71
CA GLU A 565 -47.36 13.93 9.04
C GLU A 565 -46.61 13.03 10.05
N PRO A 566 -46.67 13.43 11.35
CA PRO A 566 -46.05 12.71 12.47
C PRO A 566 -47.01 11.75 13.17
N HIS A 567 -46.48 10.65 13.71
CA HIS A 567 -47.20 9.74 14.61
C HIS A 567 -47.42 10.42 15.99
N PRO A 568 -48.57 10.23 16.61
CA PRO A 568 -48.92 10.80 17.90
C PRO A 568 -48.16 10.12 19.05
N PRO A 569 -47.91 10.82 20.18
CA PRO A 569 -47.23 10.29 21.34
C PRO A 569 -48.13 9.34 22.13
N LEU A 570 -47.53 8.23 22.60
CA LEU A 570 -48.18 7.23 23.45
C LEU A 570 -48.37 7.77 24.88
N SER A 571 -49.59 7.65 25.38
CA SER A 571 -50.01 8.06 26.74
C SER A 571 -49.54 7.08 27.78
N SER A 572 -49.19 7.58 28.97
CA SER A 572 -48.76 6.82 30.14
C SER A 572 -49.93 6.10 30.80
N PRO A 573 -49.83 4.82 31.18
CA PRO A 573 -50.91 4.11 31.93
C PRO A 573 -50.70 4.17 33.43
N GLN A 574 -51.84 4.24 34.16
CA GLN A 574 -51.96 4.19 35.60
C GLN A 574 -51.80 2.77 36.16
N ARG A 575 -51.22 2.63 37.34
CA ARG A 575 -51.01 1.39 38.09
C ARG A 575 -52.33 0.77 38.56
N SER A 576 -52.53 -0.54 38.32
CA SER A 576 -53.57 -1.37 38.95
C SER A 576 -52.87 -2.55 39.66
N GLY A 577 -53.31 -2.84 40.88
CA GLY A 577 -52.62 -3.70 41.84
C GLY A 577 -53.01 -5.18 41.74
N ALA A 578 -52.19 -5.96 41.04
CA ALA A 578 -51.98 -7.40 41.28
C ALA A 578 -50.54 -7.69 40.92
N ALA A 579 -49.88 -8.56 41.70
CA ALA A 579 -48.45 -8.89 41.48
C ALA A 579 -48.30 -9.67 40.16
N VAL A 580 -47.60 -9.09 39.16
CA VAL A 580 -47.26 -9.72 37.90
C VAL A 580 -46.15 -10.74 38.12
N ARG A 581 -46.31 -11.97 37.62
CA ARG A 581 -45.32 -13.04 37.72
C ARG A 581 -44.38 -12.97 36.54
N VAL A 582 -43.08 -12.92 36.84
CA VAL A 582 -41.99 -12.77 35.85
C VAL A 582 -41.11 -14.03 35.91
N LEU A 583 -40.80 -14.60 34.76
CA LEU A 583 -39.79 -15.64 34.61
C LEU A 583 -38.58 -15.06 33.88
N ILE A 584 -37.40 -15.14 34.50
CA ILE A 584 -36.10 -14.77 33.87
C ILE A 584 -35.42 -16.04 33.39
N VAL A 585 -34.99 -16.09 32.15
CA VAL A 585 -34.21 -17.19 31.59
C VAL A 585 -32.92 -16.61 31.01
N ASP A 586 -31.81 -16.78 31.72
CA ASP A 586 -30.49 -16.24 31.37
C ASP A 586 -29.40 -17.19 31.88
N ASP A 587 -28.40 -17.53 31.08
CA ASP A 587 -27.30 -18.42 31.43
C ASP A 587 -26.28 -17.74 32.39
N ASN A 588 -26.28 -16.42 32.45
CA ASN A 588 -25.49 -15.67 33.40
C ASN A 588 -26.22 -15.57 34.77
N GLU A 589 -25.81 -16.42 35.71
CA GLU A 589 -26.42 -16.55 37.03
C GLU A 589 -26.42 -15.20 37.80
N ASP A 590 -25.31 -14.47 37.75
CA ASP A 590 -25.19 -13.18 38.46
C ASP A 590 -26.13 -12.11 37.88
N ALA A 591 -26.25 -12.05 36.55
CA ALA A 591 -27.18 -11.14 35.88
C ALA A 591 -28.63 -11.48 36.19
N ALA A 592 -28.99 -12.76 36.15
CA ALA A 592 -30.33 -13.23 36.44
C ALA A 592 -30.74 -12.98 37.89
N ILE A 593 -29.84 -13.23 38.86
CA ILE A 593 -30.05 -12.98 40.28
C ILE A 593 -30.17 -11.46 40.57
N SER A 594 -29.30 -10.65 39.97
CA SER A 594 -29.36 -9.20 40.10
C SER A 594 -30.68 -8.62 39.62
N LEU A 595 -31.13 -9.06 38.44
CA LEU A 595 -32.40 -8.61 37.85
C LEU A 595 -33.61 -9.09 38.69
N LYS A 596 -33.57 -10.32 39.22
CA LYS A 596 -34.55 -10.85 40.18
C LYS A 596 -34.68 -9.93 41.40
N MET A 597 -33.56 -9.59 42.07
CA MET A 597 -33.56 -8.74 43.25
C MET A 597 -34.20 -7.37 42.95
N VAL A 598 -33.88 -6.75 41.84
CA VAL A 598 -34.45 -5.46 41.40
C VAL A 598 -35.97 -5.56 41.27
N LEU A 599 -36.47 -6.59 40.62
CA LEU A 599 -37.89 -6.79 40.37
C LEU A 599 -38.65 -7.19 41.61
N GLU A 600 -38.09 -8.01 42.51
CA GLU A 600 -38.69 -8.37 43.81
C GLU A 600 -38.83 -7.16 44.74
N VAL A 601 -37.85 -6.23 44.76
CA VAL A 601 -37.94 -4.99 45.53
C VAL A 601 -39.10 -4.10 45.08
N VAL A 602 -39.42 -4.14 43.81
CA VAL A 602 -40.56 -3.37 43.23
C VAL A 602 -41.89 -4.09 43.41
N GLY A 603 -41.89 -5.38 43.82
CA GLY A 603 -43.08 -6.12 44.19
C GLY A 603 -43.56 -7.14 43.14
N TYR A 604 -42.73 -7.53 42.22
CA TYR A 604 -43.00 -8.61 41.25
C TYR A 604 -42.67 -9.99 41.87
N ASP A 605 -43.39 -11.04 41.43
CA ASP A 605 -43.08 -12.42 41.79
C ASP A 605 -42.17 -13.01 40.70
N VAL A 606 -40.89 -13.35 41.06
CA VAL A 606 -39.86 -13.64 40.09
C VAL A 606 -39.27 -15.03 40.23
N ALA A 607 -39.39 -15.86 39.20
CA ALA A 607 -38.70 -17.13 39.03
C ALA A 607 -37.50 -16.97 38.09
N VAL A 608 -36.43 -17.78 38.29
CA VAL A 608 -35.20 -17.76 37.47
C VAL A 608 -34.87 -19.14 36.97
N ALA A 609 -34.48 -19.23 35.72
CA ALA A 609 -33.93 -20.41 35.08
C ALA A 609 -32.62 -20.06 34.35
N HIS A 610 -31.66 -20.98 34.32
CA HIS A 610 -30.33 -20.73 33.73
C HIS A 610 -30.09 -21.45 32.41
N ASN A 611 -31.13 -22.06 31.82
CA ASN A 611 -31.07 -22.68 30.48
C ASN A 611 -32.47 -22.86 29.89
N GLY A 612 -32.55 -23.11 28.60
CA GLY A 612 -33.81 -23.23 27.88
C GLY A 612 -34.74 -24.33 28.40
N PRO A 613 -34.30 -25.58 28.65
CA PRO A 613 -35.14 -26.65 29.23
C PRO A 613 -35.72 -26.29 30.60
N ALA A 614 -34.89 -25.80 31.51
CA ALA A 614 -35.35 -25.38 32.85
C ALA A 614 -36.35 -24.19 32.75
N GLY A 615 -36.15 -23.27 31.83
CA GLY A 615 -37.07 -22.17 31.53
C GLY A 615 -38.45 -22.65 31.10
N LEU A 616 -38.52 -23.64 30.20
CA LEU A 616 -39.77 -24.26 29.79
C LEU A 616 -40.49 -24.99 30.94
N ASP A 617 -39.76 -25.74 31.75
CA ASP A 617 -40.33 -26.48 32.88
C ASP A 617 -40.87 -25.50 33.98
N LEU A 618 -40.13 -24.43 34.28
CA LEU A 618 -40.57 -23.40 35.18
C LEU A 618 -41.76 -22.59 34.63
N ALA A 619 -41.80 -22.32 33.34
CA ALA A 619 -42.95 -21.66 32.71
C ALA A 619 -44.24 -22.47 32.87
N ARG A 620 -44.19 -23.80 32.78
CA ARG A 620 -45.32 -24.71 33.04
C ARG A 620 -45.78 -24.68 34.48
N GLN A 621 -44.84 -24.65 35.43
CA GLN A 621 -45.11 -24.71 36.88
C GLN A 621 -45.57 -23.34 37.41
N HIS A 622 -44.85 -22.28 37.06
CA HIS A 622 -45.06 -20.94 37.64
C HIS A 622 -46.13 -20.14 36.90
N ARG A 623 -46.42 -20.50 35.62
CA ARG A 623 -47.35 -19.80 34.73
C ARG A 623 -47.13 -18.29 34.75
N PRO A 624 -45.96 -17.80 34.27
CA PRO A 624 -45.63 -16.39 34.36
C PRO A 624 -46.50 -15.56 33.43
N ASP A 625 -46.71 -14.29 33.78
CA ASP A 625 -47.39 -13.30 32.92
C ASP A 625 -46.40 -12.75 31.88
N VAL A 626 -45.07 -12.71 32.23
CA VAL A 626 -43.98 -12.26 31.38
C VAL A 626 -42.80 -13.21 31.50
N VAL A 627 -42.15 -13.52 30.35
CA VAL A 627 -40.87 -14.22 30.27
C VAL A 627 -39.81 -13.29 29.70
N LEU A 628 -38.76 -12.98 30.49
CA LEU A 628 -37.56 -12.32 30.05
C LEU A 628 -36.57 -13.41 29.59
N LEU A 629 -36.32 -13.53 28.29
CA LEU A 629 -35.63 -14.67 27.70
C LEU A 629 -34.37 -14.22 26.95
N ASP A 630 -33.21 -14.67 27.42
CA ASP A 630 -31.97 -14.49 26.67
C ASP A 630 -32.01 -15.28 25.38
N ILE A 631 -31.59 -14.62 24.28
CA ILE A 631 -31.45 -15.26 22.96
C ILE A 631 -30.23 -16.20 22.93
N GLY A 632 -29.15 -15.85 23.67
CA GLY A 632 -27.85 -16.49 23.62
C GLY A 632 -27.70 -17.77 24.46
N LEU A 633 -28.77 -18.46 24.83
CA LEU A 633 -28.73 -19.63 25.72
C LEU A 633 -27.93 -20.80 25.13
N PRO A 634 -27.16 -21.52 25.96
CA PRO A 634 -26.43 -22.71 25.53
C PRO A 634 -27.40 -23.89 25.29
N GLY A 635 -27.13 -24.68 24.26
CA GLY A 635 -27.91 -25.87 23.90
C GLY A 635 -29.15 -25.56 23.08
N ILE A 636 -30.26 -25.15 23.71
CA ILE A 636 -31.46 -24.69 23.01
C ILE A 636 -31.48 -23.16 23.04
N ASP A 637 -31.38 -22.54 21.89
CA ASP A 637 -31.36 -21.07 21.81
C ASP A 637 -32.71 -20.43 22.22
N GLY A 638 -32.69 -19.15 22.58
CA GLY A 638 -33.89 -18.44 23.01
C GLY A 638 -34.99 -18.40 21.94
N TYR A 639 -34.65 -18.45 20.66
CA TYR A 639 -35.65 -18.50 19.61
C TYR A 639 -36.46 -19.82 19.63
N GLU A 640 -35.77 -20.93 19.87
CA GLU A 640 -36.44 -22.22 19.96
C GLU A 640 -37.29 -22.34 21.25
N VAL A 641 -36.78 -21.79 22.36
CA VAL A 641 -37.55 -21.70 23.62
C VAL A 641 -38.83 -20.88 23.42
N ALA A 642 -38.77 -19.73 22.77
CA ALA A 642 -39.94 -18.91 22.45
C ALA A 642 -40.96 -19.66 21.58
N ARG A 643 -40.49 -20.34 20.51
CA ARG A 643 -41.35 -21.18 19.65
C ARG A 643 -42.05 -22.29 20.41
N ARG A 644 -41.37 -22.93 21.36
CA ARG A 644 -41.96 -23.98 22.21
C ARG A 644 -42.97 -23.39 23.20
N LEU A 645 -42.68 -22.26 23.84
CA LEU A 645 -43.64 -21.55 24.70
C LEU A 645 -44.94 -21.22 23.95
N ARG A 646 -44.85 -20.77 22.71
CA ARG A 646 -46.01 -20.44 21.88
C ARG A 646 -46.83 -21.67 21.46
N ARG A 647 -46.26 -22.88 21.51
CA ARG A 647 -46.94 -24.16 21.18
C ARG A 647 -47.48 -24.89 22.42
N GLU A 648 -47.11 -24.43 23.60
CA GLU A 648 -47.47 -25.07 24.88
C GLU A 648 -48.86 -24.67 25.31
N PRO A 649 -49.78 -25.62 25.59
CA PRO A 649 -51.15 -25.34 25.99
C PRO A 649 -51.22 -24.50 27.29
N GLY A 650 -51.87 -23.32 27.18
CA GLY A 650 -52.02 -22.39 28.31
C GLY A 650 -50.86 -21.42 28.50
N LEU A 651 -49.85 -21.41 27.63
CA LEU A 651 -48.73 -20.46 27.61
C LEU A 651 -48.66 -19.63 26.29
N GLU A 652 -49.62 -19.83 25.38
CA GLU A 652 -49.61 -19.21 24.05
C GLU A 652 -49.66 -17.67 24.10
N THR A 653 -50.27 -17.12 25.14
CA THR A 653 -50.58 -15.70 25.29
C THR A 653 -49.69 -14.95 26.27
N ILE A 654 -48.71 -15.61 26.89
CA ILE A 654 -47.76 -14.94 27.82
C ILE A 654 -46.90 -13.93 27.03
N ALA A 655 -46.55 -12.83 27.71
CA ALA A 655 -45.63 -11.86 27.09
C ALA A 655 -44.19 -12.42 27.08
N VAL A 656 -43.57 -12.61 25.90
CA VAL A 656 -42.19 -13.06 25.80
C VAL A 656 -41.32 -11.92 25.29
N VAL A 657 -40.39 -11.49 26.16
CA VAL A 657 -39.48 -10.38 25.93
C VAL A 657 -38.08 -10.94 25.62
N ALA A 658 -37.56 -10.68 24.46
CA ALA A 658 -36.20 -11.04 24.11
C ALA A 658 -35.22 -10.13 24.85
N VAL A 659 -34.18 -10.73 25.45
CA VAL A 659 -33.02 -10.01 25.99
C VAL A 659 -31.80 -10.44 25.20
N SER A 660 -31.04 -9.49 24.61
CA SER A 660 -29.89 -9.86 23.78
C SER A 660 -28.75 -8.87 23.89
N GLY A 661 -27.51 -9.35 23.68
CA GLY A 661 -26.32 -8.49 23.60
C GLY A 661 -26.24 -7.67 22.30
N TYR A 662 -27.16 -7.87 21.33
CA TYR A 662 -27.12 -7.22 20.03
C TYR A 662 -28.51 -6.73 19.62
N GLY A 663 -28.68 -5.42 19.49
CA GLY A 663 -29.91 -4.77 19.04
C GLY A 663 -30.09 -4.70 17.52
N ARG A 664 -29.61 -5.70 16.75
CA ARG A 664 -29.69 -5.69 15.27
C ARG A 664 -31.12 -5.89 14.78
N GLU A 665 -31.49 -5.19 13.69
CA GLU A 665 -32.81 -5.35 13.07
C GLU A 665 -33.08 -6.79 12.63
N GLY A 666 -32.06 -7.48 12.09
CA GLY A 666 -32.19 -8.90 11.75
C GLY A 666 -32.45 -9.81 12.94
N ASP A 667 -31.98 -9.43 14.15
CA ASP A 667 -32.28 -10.17 15.38
C ASP A 667 -33.67 -9.85 15.90
N LYS A 668 -34.14 -8.61 15.77
CA LYS A 668 -35.53 -8.20 16.07
C LYS A 668 -36.53 -8.86 15.13
N GLN A 669 -36.21 -8.95 13.83
CA GLN A 669 -37.06 -9.61 12.86
C GLN A 669 -37.18 -11.13 13.17
N ARG A 670 -36.04 -11.80 13.43
CA ARG A 670 -36.02 -13.21 13.85
C ARG A 670 -36.72 -13.44 15.18
N ALA A 671 -36.60 -12.50 16.11
CA ALA A 671 -37.33 -12.56 17.37
C ALA A 671 -38.85 -12.50 17.14
N ARG A 672 -39.33 -11.58 16.32
CA ARG A 672 -40.77 -11.51 15.97
C ARG A 672 -41.26 -12.79 15.27
N GLU A 673 -40.49 -13.35 14.34
CA GLU A 673 -40.79 -14.60 13.65
C GLU A 673 -40.80 -15.80 14.60
N ALA A 674 -39.94 -15.78 15.64
CA ALA A 674 -39.91 -16.81 16.69
C ALA A 674 -41.02 -16.65 17.75
N GLY A 675 -41.76 -15.53 17.74
CA GLY A 675 -42.89 -15.30 18.61
C GLY A 675 -42.61 -14.42 19.83
N PHE A 676 -41.54 -13.63 19.83
CA PHE A 676 -41.33 -12.60 20.86
C PHE A 676 -42.22 -11.38 20.64
N ASP A 677 -42.72 -10.80 21.74
CA ASP A 677 -43.57 -9.60 21.71
C ASP A 677 -42.76 -8.31 21.78
N ARG A 678 -41.64 -8.32 22.53
CA ARG A 678 -40.76 -7.17 22.77
C ARG A 678 -39.30 -7.62 22.74
N HIS A 679 -38.40 -6.63 22.68
CA HIS A 679 -36.96 -6.86 22.66
C HIS A 679 -36.24 -5.81 23.49
N LEU A 680 -35.38 -6.24 24.41
CA LEU A 680 -34.50 -5.43 25.23
C LEU A 680 -33.03 -5.75 24.90
N VAL A 681 -32.14 -4.78 25.05
CA VAL A 681 -30.71 -4.93 24.81
C VAL A 681 -29.96 -5.00 26.14
N LYS A 682 -29.01 -5.94 26.25
CA LYS A 682 -28.10 -6.03 27.43
C LYS A 682 -27.02 -4.92 27.34
N PRO A 683 -26.72 -4.22 28.46
CA PRO A 683 -27.33 -4.36 29.78
C PRO A 683 -28.75 -3.80 29.83
N VAL A 684 -29.68 -4.55 30.42
CA VAL A 684 -31.10 -4.14 30.51
C VAL A 684 -31.20 -2.91 31.40
N ASP A 685 -31.79 -1.83 30.88
CA ASP A 685 -32.10 -0.64 31.67
C ASP A 685 -33.27 -0.93 32.59
N PRO A 686 -33.12 -0.78 33.95
CA PRO A 686 -34.19 -1.06 34.89
C PRO A 686 -35.44 -0.21 34.66
N ASP A 687 -35.31 1.05 34.25
CA ASP A 687 -36.43 1.96 34.02
C ASP A 687 -37.21 1.54 32.75
N GLU A 688 -36.52 1.16 31.69
CA GLU A 688 -37.15 0.61 30.45
C GLU A 688 -37.87 -0.70 30.75
N LEU A 689 -37.25 -1.60 31.52
CA LEU A 689 -37.86 -2.85 31.96
C LEU A 689 -39.12 -2.63 32.80
N LEU A 690 -39.06 -1.76 33.80
CA LEU A 690 -40.20 -1.44 34.66
C LEU A 690 -41.33 -0.79 33.89
N ALA A 691 -41.05 0.09 32.94
CA ALA A 691 -42.04 0.66 32.05
C ALA A 691 -42.76 -0.42 31.24
N LEU A 692 -42.00 -1.36 30.66
CA LEU A 692 -42.52 -2.49 29.88
C LEU A 692 -43.39 -3.43 30.72
N LEU A 693 -42.94 -3.78 31.93
CA LEU A 693 -43.71 -4.62 32.87
C LEU A 693 -44.96 -3.95 33.35
N GLY A 694 -44.99 -2.61 33.48
CA GLY A 694 -46.17 -1.81 33.83
C GLY A 694 -47.28 -1.84 32.76
N GLU A 695 -46.96 -2.16 31.52
CA GLU A 695 -47.94 -2.33 30.40
C GLU A 695 -48.63 -3.71 30.45
N VAL A 696 -48.05 -4.69 31.15
CA VAL A 696 -48.56 -6.04 31.25
C VAL A 696 -49.67 -6.14 32.28
N GLN A 697 -50.88 -6.54 31.87
CA GLN A 697 -52.00 -6.80 32.81
C GLN A 697 -51.87 -8.24 33.36
N PRO A 698 -52.07 -8.45 34.69
CA PRO A 698 -52.14 -9.79 35.27
C PRO A 698 -53.22 -10.64 34.61
N SER A 699 -52.94 -11.89 34.33
CA SER A 699 -53.91 -12.81 33.75
C SER A 699 -54.90 -13.30 34.80
N ASP A 700 -56.09 -12.71 34.84
CA ASP A 700 -57.25 -13.33 35.50
C ASP A 700 -57.70 -14.55 34.70
N GLY A 701 -57.18 -15.70 34.93
CA GLY A 701 -57.53 -17.05 34.48
C GLY A 701 -58.56 -17.28 33.34
N THR A 702 -58.96 -16.25 32.60
CA THR A 702 -59.88 -16.31 31.48
C THR A 702 -59.16 -16.20 30.12
N PRO A 703 -59.42 -17.10 29.19
CA PRO A 703 -58.74 -17.10 27.87
C PRO A 703 -59.09 -15.84 27.10
N ARG A 704 -58.07 -14.99 26.80
CA ARG A 704 -58.20 -13.89 25.85
C ARG A 704 -58.56 -14.43 24.46
N LYS A 705 -59.64 -13.93 23.86
CA LYS A 705 -59.96 -14.18 22.44
C LYS A 705 -58.83 -13.65 21.55
N PRO A 706 -58.36 -14.41 20.58
CA PRO A 706 -57.31 -13.96 19.66
C PRO A 706 -57.82 -12.74 18.87
N GLY A 707 -57.09 -11.63 18.98
CA GLY A 707 -57.35 -10.44 18.19
C GLY A 707 -57.23 -10.77 16.71
N ARG A 708 -58.21 -10.39 15.94
CA ARG A 708 -58.25 -10.54 14.45
C ARG A 708 -57.02 -9.94 13.85
N ARG A 709 -56.16 -10.79 13.30
CA ARG A 709 -55.14 -10.36 12.34
C ARG A 709 -55.86 -9.89 11.10
N GLU A 710 -55.85 -8.62 10.76
CA GLU A 710 -56.05 -8.14 9.41
C GLU A 710 -54.91 -8.63 8.54
N VAL A 711 -55.19 -9.65 7.74
CA VAL A 711 -54.34 -10.10 6.67
C VAL A 711 -54.76 -9.23 5.47
N ASP A 712 -53.97 -8.23 5.15
CA ASP A 712 -54.02 -7.59 3.85
C ASP A 712 -53.52 -8.60 2.81
N ASP A 713 -54.47 -9.14 2.08
CA ASP A 713 -54.27 -9.97 0.89
C ASP A 713 -54.26 -9.07 -0.37
N PRO A 714 -53.15 -8.85 -1.06
CA PRO A 714 -53.13 -8.19 -2.35
C PRO A 714 -53.08 -9.22 -3.47
N GLY A 715 -54.20 -9.96 -3.67
CA GLY A 715 -54.21 -10.99 -4.70
C GLY A 715 -55.57 -11.43 -5.16
N ALA A 716 -56.39 -10.55 -5.73
CA ALA A 716 -57.48 -10.99 -6.58
C ALA A 716 -57.92 -9.89 -7.56
N ARG A 717 -57.28 -9.81 -8.71
CA ARG A 717 -57.98 -9.36 -9.94
C ARG A 717 -57.78 -10.38 -11.05
N ARG A 718 -58.91 -10.94 -11.38
CA ARG A 718 -59.13 -11.94 -12.42
C ARG A 718 -58.91 -11.38 -13.82
N SER A 719 -58.37 -12.28 -14.60
CA SER A 719 -58.45 -12.47 -16.03
C SER A 719 -59.78 -11.96 -16.69
N GLY A 720 -59.62 -11.26 -17.77
CA GLY A 720 -60.62 -11.02 -18.79
C GLY A 720 -59.91 -10.81 -20.12
N SER A 721 -59.83 -11.88 -20.90
CA SER A 721 -59.69 -11.84 -22.36
C SER A 721 -61.05 -11.66 -22.93
N PRO A 722 -61.31 -11.22 -24.22
CA PRO A 722 -60.61 -11.65 -25.40
C PRO A 722 -60.54 -10.60 -26.56
N ASP A 723 -59.84 -11.02 -27.61
CA ASP A 723 -59.96 -10.70 -29.03
C ASP A 723 -59.59 -9.28 -29.54
N ALA A 724 -58.49 -9.19 -30.22
CA ALA A 724 -58.25 -8.99 -31.66
C ALA A 724 -56.77 -8.89 -31.96
#